data_9a277e69eba8bc57c683ab44c6e66870
#
_entry.id   9a277e69eba8bc57c683ab44c6e66870
#
_cell.length_a   1.000
_cell.length_b   1.000
_cell.length_c   1.000
_cell.angle_alpha   90.00
_cell.angle_beta   90.00
_cell.angle_gamma   90.00
#
_symmetry.space_group_name_H-M   'P 1'
#
loop_
_entity.id
_entity.type
_entity.pdbx_description
1 polymer ?
#
loop_
_entity_poly.entity_id
_entity_poly.type
_entity_poly.pdbx_seq_one_letter_code
_entity_poly.pdbx_strand_id
1 'polypeptide(L)'
;MVDEQDKELRDGDEVAKEEYGADSIKVLKGLEAVRKRPGMYIGDTDDGTGLHHLVFEVVDNSIDEALGGYCDLITAKVLADGSVSVEDNGRGIPVGIHEDGDRSAAEVVMTELHAGGKFDASSYKVSGGLHGVGVSVVNALSEDLKLWVYRDGKVHYQEYVRGAPVAPLKEMGRTEKRGTKVLFYPDPDIFSLNTEFQYDVLSQRLRELAFLNSGLTIAIEDERTGKKEVFRYDGGIRSYVTHIAVNKQKIHDEPIHIVGEKDMIVVEVGLQWTTSYQENVFAFTNNIRNRDGGSHVAGFRASLTRSVNTYAQAQNLLKNDGALSGEDVREGLVAVLSVKMPDPKFSSQTKDKLVSSEIEGLAESSLNEALATYFEENPAAIKQIIGKCLEASRARDAARRAREMIRRKGALDSASLPGKLADCQERDPSRAEIFIVEGDSAGGSAKQGRDRRTQAILPLRGKILNVEKSRFDKIIKNDSIVLMVTALGTGIGPESFDISKLRYHSIVIMTDADVDGHHITTLLLTFFYRQMPEVLERGHLFLAQPPLYKIKKDKREQYLKNEAALQDFLLNSGVDGVLLRTGQGDEPLLGERLVEVLRDVMRYREWLSHFEYTADTRVLDALLAATELDGDDLADRAAVDSAMAAVEAYLLDHAPEAFPVSFEVEKDTENDTLRVQVESMVSGVPRLTTLGYELLRSPRFQRLRRLALDLKALGGPPYGLSDDKDWETEQGTLEGSLKLIMERGRKGVSIQRYKGLGEMNPDQLWDTTMNPETRTLLQVRIEDAVAADQIFTLLMGDEVAPRRSFIMENALAVSNLDI
;
A
#
# COMPACT_ATOMS: atom_id res chain seq x y z
N MET A 1 -41.06 38.62 -46.58
CA MET A 1 -39.75 38.05 -46.82
C MET A 1 -38.98 38.11 -45.47
N VAL A 2 -39.54 37.47 -44.48
CA VAL A 2 -38.94 37.13 -43.22
C VAL A 2 -39.78 35.98 -42.67
N ASP A 3 -39.63 34.74 -43.19
CA ASP A 3 -40.29 33.54 -42.64
C ASP A 3 -39.85 32.22 -43.32
N GLU A 4 -38.70 32.21 -43.97
CA GLU A 4 -38.19 30.98 -44.63
C GLU A 4 -36.76 30.55 -44.16
N GLN A 5 -36.14 31.23 -43.20
CA GLN A 5 -34.81 30.83 -42.67
C GLN A 5 -34.80 30.16 -41.27
N ASP A 6 -35.97 30.02 -40.62
CA ASP A 6 -36.08 29.38 -39.29
C ASP A 6 -36.56 27.94 -39.34
N LYS A 7 -36.65 27.30 -40.52
CA LYS A 7 -37.12 25.92 -40.67
C LYS A 7 -36.01 24.88 -40.96
N GLU A 8 -34.80 25.30 -41.25
CA GLU A 8 -33.67 24.38 -41.57
C GLU A 8 -32.72 24.08 -40.41
N LEU A 9 -33.03 24.54 -39.17
CA LEU A 9 -32.18 24.27 -37.96
C LEU A 9 -32.87 23.37 -36.94
N ARG A 10 -33.90 22.58 -37.34
CA ARG A 10 -34.58 21.64 -36.44
C ARG A 10 -34.58 20.15 -36.85
N ASP A 11 -33.82 19.79 -37.88
CA ASP A 11 -33.65 18.40 -38.32
C ASP A 11 -32.19 17.97 -38.19
N GLY A 12 -31.74 17.79 -36.96
CA GLY A 12 -30.43 17.22 -36.65
C GLY A 12 -30.40 16.82 -35.20
N ASP A 13 -30.39 15.50 -34.94
CA ASP A 13 -30.29 14.79 -33.67
C ASP A 13 -31.57 14.45 -32.89
N GLU A 14 -32.50 13.78 -33.54
CA GLU A 14 -33.25 12.74 -32.86
C GLU A 14 -32.32 11.53 -32.67
N VAL A 15 -31.55 11.50 -31.55
CA VAL A 15 -31.02 10.27 -30.97
C VAL A 15 -32.28 9.45 -30.64
N ALA A 16 -32.54 8.40 -31.41
CA ALA A 16 -33.60 7.45 -31.16
C ALA A 16 -33.43 6.96 -29.69
N LYS A 17 -34.31 7.39 -28.80
CA LYS A 17 -34.49 6.79 -27.49
C LYS A 17 -34.88 5.34 -27.75
N GLU A 18 -33.93 4.41 -27.64
CA GLU A 18 -34.24 3.01 -27.59
C GLU A 18 -35.30 2.83 -26.49
N GLU A 19 -36.49 2.42 -26.87
CA GLU A 19 -37.57 2.11 -25.93
C GLU A 19 -37.10 0.99 -25.01
N TYR A 20 -37.08 1.25 -23.70
CA TYR A 20 -36.82 0.25 -22.68
C TYR A 20 -37.94 -0.78 -22.66
N GLY A 21 -37.81 -1.78 -23.54
CA GLY A 21 -38.79 -2.88 -23.71
C GLY A 21 -38.27 -4.18 -23.05
N ALA A 22 -39.12 -5.21 -23.09
CA ALA A 22 -38.79 -6.55 -22.59
C ALA A 22 -37.50 -7.14 -23.24
N ASP A 23 -37.25 -6.79 -24.51
CA ASP A 23 -36.07 -7.24 -25.28
C ASP A 23 -34.75 -6.58 -24.82
N SER A 24 -34.82 -5.49 -24.05
CA SER A 24 -33.63 -4.84 -23.45
C SER A 24 -33.17 -5.53 -22.17
N ILE A 25 -33.94 -6.45 -21.58
CA ILE A 25 -33.61 -7.21 -20.39
C ILE A 25 -32.75 -8.43 -20.80
N LYS A 26 -31.41 -8.32 -20.63
CA LYS A 26 -30.48 -9.42 -20.88
C LYS A 26 -30.21 -10.16 -19.59
N VAL A 27 -30.39 -11.47 -19.59
CA VAL A 27 -29.99 -12.36 -18.49
C VAL A 27 -28.58 -12.84 -18.78
N LEU A 28 -27.61 -12.39 -17.97
CA LEU A 28 -26.25 -12.91 -18.01
C LEU A 28 -26.17 -14.21 -17.22
N LYS A 29 -25.54 -15.23 -17.76
CA LYS A 29 -25.44 -16.56 -17.12
C LYS A 29 -24.00 -16.83 -16.65
N GLY A 30 -23.88 -17.47 -15.48
CA GLY A 30 -22.61 -17.96 -14.96
C GLY A 30 -21.53 -16.86 -14.83
N LEU A 31 -20.31 -17.18 -15.23
CA LEU A 31 -19.13 -16.32 -15.07
C LEU A 31 -19.11 -15.09 -16.01
N GLU A 32 -19.94 -15.06 -17.05
CA GLU A 32 -20.08 -13.89 -17.92
C GLU A 32 -20.57 -12.64 -17.15
N ALA A 33 -21.45 -12.84 -16.16
CA ALA A 33 -21.91 -11.76 -15.28
C ALA A 33 -20.78 -11.14 -14.47
N VAL A 34 -19.84 -11.97 -13.98
CA VAL A 34 -18.67 -11.55 -13.23
C VAL A 34 -17.73 -10.70 -14.11
N ARG A 35 -17.41 -11.17 -15.30
CA ARG A 35 -16.54 -10.46 -16.25
C ARG A 35 -17.10 -9.11 -16.68
N LYS A 36 -18.43 -9.01 -16.79
CA LYS A 36 -19.10 -7.78 -17.22
C LYS A 36 -19.19 -6.73 -16.11
N ARG A 37 -19.22 -7.16 -14.84
CA ARG A 37 -19.27 -6.28 -13.67
C ARG A 37 -18.38 -6.78 -12.55
N PRO A 38 -17.03 -6.81 -12.74
CA PRO A 38 -16.09 -7.34 -11.77
C PRO A 38 -16.13 -6.57 -10.45
N GLY A 39 -16.37 -5.26 -10.50
CA GLY A 39 -16.43 -4.41 -9.32
C GLY A 39 -17.48 -4.80 -8.28
N MET A 40 -18.50 -5.55 -8.65
CA MET A 40 -19.49 -6.07 -7.70
C MET A 40 -18.94 -7.19 -6.81
N TYR A 41 -17.89 -7.88 -7.25
CA TYR A 41 -17.33 -9.08 -6.59
C TYR A 41 -16.01 -8.83 -5.90
N ILE A 42 -15.13 -8.03 -6.53
CA ILE A 42 -13.76 -7.80 -6.05
C ILE A 42 -13.43 -6.34 -5.74
N GLY A 43 -14.38 -5.41 -5.94
CA GLY A 43 -14.13 -3.97 -5.80
C GLY A 43 -13.52 -3.35 -7.06
N ASP A 44 -12.80 -2.24 -6.90
CA ASP A 44 -12.27 -1.45 -8.00
C ASP A 44 -11.19 -2.22 -8.78
N THR A 45 -11.30 -2.26 -10.11
CA THR A 45 -10.35 -2.93 -11.00
C THR A 45 -9.22 -2.03 -11.48
N ASP A 46 -9.35 -0.71 -11.28
CA ASP A 46 -8.42 0.28 -11.82
C ASP A 46 -7.37 0.73 -10.80
N ASP A 47 -7.71 0.71 -9.50
CA ASP A 47 -6.83 1.17 -8.41
C ASP A 47 -5.93 0.06 -7.81
N GLY A 48 -6.08 -1.18 -8.28
CA GLY A 48 -5.31 -2.36 -7.83
C GLY A 48 -5.93 -3.09 -6.64
N THR A 49 -6.96 -2.55 -5.97
CA THR A 49 -7.61 -3.24 -4.84
C THR A 49 -8.27 -4.54 -5.28
N GLY A 50 -9.01 -4.53 -6.38
CA GLY A 50 -9.62 -5.73 -6.97
C GLY A 50 -8.60 -6.79 -7.38
N LEU A 51 -7.44 -6.35 -7.87
CA LEU A 51 -6.35 -7.26 -8.24
C LEU A 51 -5.85 -8.08 -7.02
N HIS A 52 -5.57 -7.40 -5.89
CA HIS A 52 -5.14 -8.08 -4.67
C HIS A 52 -6.22 -8.96 -4.07
N HIS A 53 -7.50 -8.61 -4.24
CA HIS A 53 -8.63 -9.44 -3.82
C HIS A 53 -8.65 -10.83 -4.46
N LEU A 54 -8.18 -10.99 -5.70
CA LEU A 54 -8.06 -12.31 -6.32
C LEU A 54 -7.18 -13.25 -5.48
N VAL A 55 -6.05 -12.75 -4.98
CA VAL A 55 -5.15 -13.53 -4.10
C VAL A 55 -5.85 -13.84 -2.78
N PHE A 56 -6.54 -12.87 -2.19
CA PHE A 56 -7.22 -13.05 -0.90
C PHE A 56 -8.32 -14.11 -1.00
N GLU A 57 -9.10 -14.16 -2.06
CA GLU A 57 -10.14 -15.18 -2.26
C GLU A 57 -9.56 -16.60 -2.35
N VAL A 58 -8.40 -16.78 -2.97
CA VAL A 58 -7.74 -18.09 -3.02
C VAL A 58 -7.15 -18.46 -1.65
N VAL A 59 -6.49 -17.52 -0.99
CA VAL A 59 -5.91 -17.71 0.35
C VAL A 59 -7.01 -18.00 1.38
N ASP A 60 -8.14 -17.28 1.36
CA ASP A 60 -9.25 -17.48 2.29
C ASP A 60 -9.85 -18.90 2.18
N ASN A 61 -9.79 -19.54 1.01
CA ASN A 61 -10.17 -20.95 0.88
C ASN A 61 -9.19 -21.88 1.62
N SER A 62 -7.90 -21.59 1.56
CA SER A 62 -6.86 -22.32 2.29
C SER A 62 -6.99 -22.07 3.81
N ILE A 63 -7.36 -20.86 4.22
CA ILE A 63 -7.66 -20.51 5.62
C ILE A 63 -8.88 -21.27 6.14
N ASP A 64 -9.92 -21.47 5.32
CA ASP A 64 -11.08 -22.27 5.71
C ASP A 64 -10.70 -23.75 5.97
N GLU A 65 -9.74 -24.31 5.23
CA GLU A 65 -9.16 -25.62 5.53
C GLU A 65 -8.38 -25.61 6.87
N ALA A 66 -7.67 -24.52 7.17
CA ALA A 66 -6.97 -24.34 8.43
C ALA A 66 -7.95 -24.21 9.61
N LEU A 67 -9.04 -23.46 9.46
CA LEU A 67 -10.12 -23.37 10.45
C LEU A 67 -10.79 -24.74 10.74
N GLY A 68 -10.86 -25.57 9.69
CA GLY A 68 -11.30 -26.96 9.81
C GLY A 68 -10.29 -27.90 10.48
N GLY A 69 -9.06 -27.43 10.72
CA GLY A 69 -7.96 -28.22 11.31
C GLY A 69 -7.26 -29.14 10.29
N TYR A 70 -7.41 -28.92 9.00
CA TYR A 70 -6.85 -29.78 7.94
C TYR A 70 -5.62 -29.20 7.25
N CYS A 71 -5.33 -27.90 7.44
CA CYS A 71 -4.20 -27.19 6.83
C CYS A 71 -3.36 -26.50 7.91
N ASP A 72 -2.03 -26.62 7.82
CA ASP A 72 -1.08 -25.96 8.70
C ASP A 72 0.03 -25.20 7.94
N LEU A 73 0.01 -25.28 6.60
CA LEU A 73 0.95 -24.57 5.72
C LEU A 73 0.25 -24.03 4.48
N ILE A 74 0.41 -22.72 4.27
CA ILE A 74 -0.03 -22.02 3.05
C ILE A 74 1.18 -21.32 2.45
N THR A 75 1.35 -21.42 1.13
CA THR A 75 2.44 -20.75 0.40
C THR A 75 1.85 -19.92 -0.74
N ALA A 76 2.08 -18.62 -0.72
CA ALA A 76 1.72 -17.70 -1.78
C ALA A 76 2.98 -17.21 -2.50
N LYS A 77 2.99 -17.21 -3.84
CA LYS A 77 4.11 -16.74 -4.65
C LYS A 77 3.62 -15.82 -5.75
N VAL A 78 4.25 -14.67 -5.88
CA VAL A 78 4.16 -13.82 -7.07
C VAL A 78 5.33 -14.20 -7.98
N LEU A 79 5.04 -14.77 -9.14
CA LEU A 79 6.04 -15.26 -10.07
C LEU A 79 6.63 -14.15 -10.95
N ALA A 80 7.73 -14.45 -11.61
CA ALA A 80 8.44 -13.45 -12.41
C ALA A 80 7.63 -12.91 -13.60
N ASP A 81 6.68 -13.72 -14.13
CA ASP A 81 5.77 -13.35 -15.22
C ASP A 81 4.55 -12.53 -14.77
N GLY A 82 4.40 -12.28 -13.45
CA GLY A 82 3.26 -11.56 -12.87
C GLY A 82 2.08 -12.45 -12.51
N SER A 83 2.15 -13.77 -12.73
CA SER A 83 1.16 -14.71 -12.22
C SER A 83 1.30 -14.92 -10.69
N VAL A 84 0.23 -15.41 -10.05
CA VAL A 84 0.25 -15.74 -8.62
C VAL A 84 -0.09 -17.20 -8.40
N SER A 85 0.70 -17.85 -7.55
CA SER A 85 0.49 -19.22 -7.11
C SER A 85 0.14 -19.23 -5.61
N VAL A 86 -0.93 -19.92 -5.23
CA VAL A 86 -1.27 -20.22 -3.84
C VAL A 86 -1.39 -21.72 -3.69
N GLU A 87 -0.65 -22.29 -2.74
CA GLU A 87 -0.64 -23.73 -2.43
C GLU A 87 -0.90 -23.96 -0.95
N ASP A 88 -1.80 -24.86 -0.61
CA ASP A 88 -2.09 -25.32 0.76
C ASP A 88 -1.85 -26.82 0.90
N ASN A 89 -1.73 -27.29 2.14
CA ASN A 89 -1.64 -28.70 2.47
C ASN A 89 -2.92 -29.28 3.11
N GLY A 90 -4.08 -28.70 2.78
CA GLY A 90 -5.40 -29.12 3.22
C GLY A 90 -5.87 -30.47 2.66
N ARG A 91 -7.20 -30.69 2.65
CA ARG A 91 -7.79 -31.93 2.15
C ARG A 91 -7.77 -32.04 0.62
N GLY A 92 -7.60 -30.93 -0.09
CA GLY A 92 -7.81 -30.81 -1.53
C GLY A 92 -9.29 -30.78 -1.93
N ILE A 93 -9.61 -30.04 -2.99
CA ILE A 93 -10.99 -29.94 -3.52
C ILE A 93 -11.48 -31.34 -3.94
N PRO A 94 -12.75 -31.71 -3.70
CA PRO A 94 -13.29 -33.00 -4.17
C PRO A 94 -13.17 -33.14 -5.69
N VAL A 95 -12.72 -34.30 -6.16
CA VAL A 95 -12.44 -34.60 -7.57
C VAL A 95 -13.43 -35.58 -8.22
N GLY A 96 -14.35 -36.14 -7.42
CA GLY A 96 -15.42 -37.03 -7.90
C GLY A 96 -16.39 -36.33 -8.87
N ILE A 97 -17.13 -37.11 -9.62
CA ILE A 97 -18.19 -36.60 -10.50
C ILE A 97 -19.32 -36.01 -9.65
N HIS A 98 -19.77 -34.81 -9.99
CA HIS A 98 -20.87 -34.15 -9.32
C HIS A 98 -22.24 -34.76 -9.72
N GLU A 99 -23.20 -34.73 -8.82
CA GLU A 99 -24.51 -35.37 -9.03
C GLU A 99 -25.30 -34.80 -10.23
N ASP A 100 -25.05 -33.53 -10.59
CA ASP A 100 -25.75 -32.81 -11.65
C ASP A 100 -25.21 -33.09 -13.08
N GLY A 101 -24.27 -34.02 -13.27
CA GLY A 101 -23.81 -34.33 -14.62
C GLY A 101 -22.44 -34.97 -14.74
N ASP A 102 -21.78 -34.82 -15.89
CA ASP A 102 -20.51 -35.46 -16.23
C ASP A 102 -19.26 -34.67 -15.77
N ARG A 103 -19.45 -33.57 -15.04
CA ARG A 103 -18.36 -32.70 -14.56
C ARG A 103 -17.86 -33.10 -13.18
N SER A 104 -16.56 -32.91 -12.94
CA SER A 104 -16.00 -33.09 -11.59
C SER A 104 -16.49 -32.02 -10.62
N ALA A 105 -16.56 -32.35 -9.31
CA ALA A 105 -16.88 -31.38 -8.28
C ALA A 105 -15.88 -30.20 -8.28
N ALA A 106 -14.60 -30.42 -8.57
CA ALA A 106 -13.60 -29.39 -8.74
C ALA A 106 -13.96 -28.43 -9.88
N GLU A 107 -14.37 -28.94 -11.04
CA GLU A 107 -14.81 -28.11 -12.17
C GLU A 107 -16.05 -27.29 -11.83
N VAL A 108 -17.03 -27.88 -11.13
CA VAL A 108 -18.24 -27.16 -10.70
C VAL A 108 -17.89 -26.00 -9.78
N VAL A 109 -17.01 -26.22 -8.78
CA VAL A 109 -16.57 -25.15 -7.86
C VAL A 109 -15.83 -24.03 -8.59
N MET A 110 -15.09 -24.36 -9.65
CA MET A 110 -14.32 -23.39 -10.43
C MET A 110 -15.17 -22.61 -11.43
N THR A 111 -16.30 -23.14 -11.90
CA THR A 111 -17.07 -22.59 -13.03
C THR A 111 -18.48 -22.13 -12.68
N GLU A 112 -19.03 -22.53 -11.55
CA GLU A 112 -20.39 -22.17 -11.14
C GLU A 112 -20.35 -21.22 -9.95
N LEU A 113 -21.22 -20.17 -10.00
CA LEU A 113 -21.45 -19.30 -8.85
C LEU A 113 -22.37 -20.01 -7.85
N HIS A 114 -22.13 -19.76 -6.57
CA HIS A 114 -22.89 -20.37 -5.48
C HIS A 114 -22.76 -21.89 -5.40
N ALA A 115 -21.62 -22.42 -5.83
CA ALA A 115 -21.25 -23.82 -5.71
C ALA A 115 -20.13 -23.99 -4.68
N GLY A 116 -20.25 -25.02 -3.82
CA GLY A 116 -19.19 -25.33 -2.83
C GLY A 116 -19.68 -26.08 -1.62
N GLY A 117 -18.78 -26.82 -0.97
CA GLY A 117 -19.07 -27.60 0.25
C GLY A 117 -19.33 -26.77 1.53
N LYS A 118 -19.22 -25.43 1.43
CA LYS A 118 -19.42 -24.51 2.57
C LYS A 118 -20.91 -24.25 2.90
N PHE A 119 -21.83 -24.69 2.03
CA PHE A 119 -23.26 -24.67 2.29
C PHE A 119 -23.72 -25.82 3.16
N ASP A 120 -22.87 -26.83 3.38
CA ASP A 120 -23.16 -27.96 4.23
C ASP A 120 -22.41 -27.84 5.57
N ALA A 121 -23.17 -27.64 6.66
CA ALA A 121 -22.64 -27.52 8.02
C ALA A 121 -21.83 -28.75 8.49
N SER A 122 -22.00 -29.93 7.84
CA SER A 122 -21.21 -31.13 8.11
C SER A 122 -19.78 -31.04 7.57
N SER A 123 -19.56 -30.27 6.52
CA SER A 123 -18.25 -30.14 5.83
C SER A 123 -17.38 -29.03 6.43
N TYR A 124 -17.99 -27.90 6.82
CA TYR A 124 -17.29 -26.77 7.45
C TYR A 124 -18.15 -26.19 8.58
N LYS A 125 -17.68 -26.33 9.83
CA LYS A 125 -18.36 -25.79 10.99
C LYS A 125 -18.26 -24.26 11.08
N VAL A 126 -17.14 -23.71 10.66
CA VAL A 126 -16.83 -22.27 10.60
C VAL A 126 -16.11 -22.00 9.28
N SER A 127 -16.56 -21.01 8.53
CA SER A 127 -15.87 -20.57 7.32
C SER A 127 -16.01 -19.06 7.12
N GLY A 128 -15.02 -18.43 6.48
CA GLY A 128 -15.07 -17.04 6.04
C GLY A 128 -15.82 -16.88 4.72
N GLY A 129 -15.70 -17.87 3.83
CA GLY A 129 -16.36 -17.90 2.52
C GLY A 129 -17.83 -18.35 2.60
N LEU A 130 -18.76 -17.40 2.73
CA LEU A 130 -20.19 -17.69 2.90
C LEU A 130 -20.98 -17.82 1.60
N HIS A 131 -20.46 -17.30 0.48
CA HIS A 131 -21.23 -17.13 -0.74
C HIS A 131 -20.94 -18.16 -1.83
N GLY A 132 -19.87 -18.95 -1.71
CA GLY A 132 -19.48 -19.95 -2.72
C GLY A 132 -19.14 -19.37 -4.08
N VAL A 133 -18.56 -18.17 -4.12
CA VAL A 133 -18.25 -17.47 -5.39
C VAL A 133 -16.77 -17.12 -5.54
N GLY A 134 -15.96 -17.13 -4.48
CA GLY A 134 -14.61 -16.56 -4.49
C GLY A 134 -13.71 -17.14 -5.58
N VAL A 135 -13.46 -18.44 -5.59
CA VAL A 135 -12.55 -19.05 -6.57
C VAL A 135 -13.10 -19.04 -8.01
N SER A 136 -14.42 -19.12 -8.19
CA SER A 136 -15.04 -19.02 -9.52
C SER A 136 -14.93 -17.58 -10.08
N VAL A 137 -14.95 -16.56 -9.19
CA VAL A 137 -14.67 -15.17 -9.56
C VAL A 137 -13.21 -15.01 -9.97
N VAL A 138 -12.24 -15.57 -9.22
CA VAL A 138 -10.82 -15.57 -9.63
C VAL A 138 -10.65 -16.20 -11.00
N ASN A 139 -11.26 -17.36 -11.24
CA ASN A 139 -11.22 -18.04 -12.54
C ASN A 139 -11.80 -17.17 -13.66
N ALA A 140 -12.95 -16.54 -13.43
CA ALA A 140 -13.60 -15.68 -14.41
C ALA A 140 -12.76 -14.44 -14.79
N LEU A 141 -11.98 -13.90 -13.85
CA LEU A 141 -11.20 -12.67 -14.01
C LEU A 141 -9.71 -12.93 -14.32
N SER A 142 -9.34 -14.19 -14.54
CA SER A 142 -8.02 -14.60 -14.99
C SER A 142 -8.00 -14.87 -16.48
N GLU A 143 -6.93 -14.48 -17.17
CA GLU A 143 -6.66 -14.89 -18.55
C GLU A 143 -6.40 -16.38 -18.58
N ASP A 144 -5.48 -16.85 -17.73
CA ASP A 144 -5.15 -18.26 -17.52
C ASP A 144 -5.26 -18.63 -16.06
N LEU A 145 -5.83 -19.80 -15.76
CA LEU A 145 -5.81 -20.39 -14.43
C LEU A 145 -5.52 -21.89 -14.51
N LYS A 146 -4.62 -22.36 -13.64
CA LYS A 146 -4.22 -23.76 -13.53
C LYS A 146 -4.49 -24.25 -12.13
N LEU A 147 -5.17 -25.39 -12.03
CA LEU A 147 -5.56 -26.05 -10.79
C LEU A 147 -4.86 -27.38 -10.65
N TRP A 148 -4.17 -27.61 -9.54
CA TRP A 148 -3.71 -28.91 -9.09
C TRP A 148 -4.41 -29.29 -7.81
N VAL A 149 -4.93 -30.51 -7.76
CA VAL A 149 -5.53 -31.07 -6.55
C VAL A 149 -4.75 -32.32 -6.17
N TYR A 150 -4.18 -32.31 -4.97
CA TYR A 150 -3.44 -33.43 -4.38
C TYR A 150 -4.37 -34.13 -3.40
N ARG A 151 -4.99 -35.22 -3.85
CA ARG A 151 -5.99 -35.94 -3.07
C ARG A 151 -5.96 -37.44 -3.35
N ASP A 152 -6.19 -38.24 -2.31
CA ASP A 152 -6.27 -39.72 -2.39
C ASP A 152 -5.01 -40.36 -3.03
N GLY A 153 -3.83 -39.77 -2.75
CA GLY A 153 -2.55 -40.25 -3.30
C GLY A 153 -2.31 -39.94 -4.75
N LYS A 154 -3.12 -39.06 -5.37
CA LYS A 154 -3.07 -38.71 -6.79
C LYS A 154 -2.99 -37.22 -7.00
N VAL A 155 -2.41 -36.80 -8.14
CA VAL A 155 -2.40 -35.44 -8.64
C VAL A 155 -3.44 -35.33 -9.74
N HIS A 156 -4.39 -34.41 -9.54
CA HIS A 156 -5.38 -34.04 -10.57
C HIS A 156 -5.06 -32.64 -11.07
N TYR A 157 -5.22 -32.42 -12.37
CA TYR A 157 -4.91 -31.15 -13.04
C TYR A 157 -6.03 -30.72 -13.97
N GLN A 158 -6.34 -29.45 -13.96
CA GLN A 158 -7.24 -28.81 -14.90
C GLN A 158 -6.81 -27.39 -15.19
N GLU A 159 -7.01 -26.95 -16.43
CA GLU A 159 -6.66 -25.62 -16.92
C GLU A 159 -7.91 -24.90 -17.41
N TYR A 160 -7.91 -23.59 -17.20
CA TYR A 160 -9.01 -22.71 -17.54
C TYR A 160 -8.48 -21.47 -18.26
N VAL A 161 -9.24 -21.00 -19.22
CA VAL A 161 -9.00 -19.73 -19.93
C VAL A 161 -10.23 -18.87 -19.80
N ARG A 162 -10.07 -17.71 -19.16
CA ARG A 162 -11.16 -16.75 -18.93
C ARG A 162 -12.43 -17.37 -18.33
N GLY A 163 -12.23 -18.24 -17.36
CA GLY A 163 -13.29 -18.96 -16.65
C GLY A 163 -13.77 -20.26 -17.30
N ALA A 164 -13.42 -20.54 -18.55
CA ALA A 164 -13.82 -21.73 -19.27
C ALA A 164 -12.80 -22.86 -19.15
N PRO A 165 -13.19 -24.12 -18.82
CA PRO A 165 -12.25 -25.23 -18.77
C PRO A 165 -11.73 -25.57 -20.19
N VAL A 166 -10.40 -25.75 -20.32
CA VAL A 166 -9.77 -26.15 -21.58
C VAL A 166 -10.00 -27.64 -21.86
N ALA A 167 -10.00 -28.46 -20.82
CA ALA A 167 -10.24 -29.90 -20.88
C ALA A 167 -10.83 -30.38 -19.53
N PRO A 168 -11.48 -31.57 -19.48
CA PRO A 168 -11.90 -32.15 -18.21
C PRO A 168 -10.74 -32.40 -17.24
N LEU A 169 -11.05 -32.44 -15.91
CA LEU A 169 -10.07 -32.76 -14.88
C LEU A 169 -9.34 -34.07 -15.17
N LYS A 170 -7.99 -34.02 -15.18
CA LYS A 170 -7.15 -35.14 -15.58
C LYS A 170 -6.26 -35.63 -14.45
N GLU A 171 -6.17 -36.94 -14.22
CA GLU A 171 -5.18 -37.53 -13.34
C GLU A 171 -3.80 -37.48 -14.00
N MET A 172 -2.81 -36.88 -13.31
CA MET A 172 -1.45 -36.67 -13.81
C MET A 172 -0.44 -37.70 -13.24
N GLY A 173 -0.77 -38.34 -12.10
CA GLY A 173 0.14 -39.30 -11.47
C GLY A 173 -0.11 -39.47 -9.98
N ARG A 174 0.84 -40.11 -9.27
CA ARG A 174 0.78 -40.32 -7.82
C ARG A 174 1.59 -39.30 -7.07
N THR A 175 1.17 -39.00 -5.83
CA THR A 175 1.84 -38.04 -4.93
C THR A 175 1.64 -38.44 -3.49
N GLU A 176 2.59 -38.02 -2.64
CA GLU A 176 2.44 -38.05 -1.17
C GLU A 176 1.90 -36.74 -0.64
N LYS A 177 1.91 -35.70 -1.45
CA LYS A 177 1.32 -34.39 -1.10
C LYS A 177 -0.19 -34.49 -0.99
N ARG A 178 -0.77 -33.62 -0.18
CA ARG A 178 -2.20 -33.34 -0.13
C ARG A 178 -2.42 -31.83 -0.20
N GLY A 179 -3.62 -31.40 -0.61
CA GLY A 179 -3.99 -29.97 -0.66
C GLY A 179 -4.40 -29.52 -2.04
N THR A 180 -4.44 -28.22 -2.22
CA THR A 180 -4.79 -27.55 -3.46
C THR A 180 -3.71 -26.55 -3.85
N LYS A 181 -3.41 -26.46 -5.14
CA LYS A 181 -2.59 -25.40 -5.70
C LYS A 181 -3.35 -24.73 -6.83
N VAL A 182 -3.48 -23.42 -6.75
CA VAL A 182 -4.05 -22.56 -7.79
C VAL A 182 -2.94 -21.64 -8.29
N LEU A 183 -2.74 -21.60 -9.61
CA LEU A 183 -1.90 -20.62 -10.28
C LEU A 183 -2.77 -19.84 -11.25
N PHE A 184 -2.75 -18.52 -11.20
CA PHE A 184 -3.55 -17.71 -12.08
C PHE A 184 -2.80 -16.47 -12.58
N TYR A 185 -3.13 -16.04 -13.79
CA TYR A 185 -2.67 -14.80 -14.39
C TYR A 185 -3.88 -13.86 -14.57
N PRO A 186 -3.90 -12.66 -13.96
CA PRO A 186 -5.01 -11.72 -14.10
C PRO A 186 -5.24 -11.31 -15.55
N ASP A 187 -6.51 -11.19 -15.97
CA ASP A 187 -6.84 -10.79 -17.34
C ASP A 187 -6.55 -9.30 -17.57
N PRO A 188 -5.60 -8.94 -18.47
CA PRO A 188 -5.26 -7.55 -18.75
C PRO A 188 -6.41 -6.75 -19.41
N ASP A 189 -7.40 -7.41 -20.00
CA ASP A 189 -8.59 -6.75 -20.52
C ASP A 189 -9.49 -6.21 -19.40
N ILE A 190 -9.35 -6.72 -18.17
CA ILE A 190 -10.10 -6.31 -16.98
C ILE A 190 -9.28 -5.39 -16.09
N PHE A 191 -8.00 -5.70 -15.88
CA PHE A 191 -7.07 -4.94 -15.05
C PHE A 191 -6.14 -4.06 -15.92
N SER A 192 -6.72 -3.23 -16.79
CA SER A 192 -5.98 -2.49 -17.82
C SER A 192 -5.05 -1.39 -17.29
N LEU A 193 -5.36 -0.80 -16.13
CA LEU A 193 -4.59 0.31 -15.54
C LEU A 193 -3.58 -0.14 -14.50
N ASN A 194 -3.80 -1.25 -13.82
CA ASN A 194 -2.90 -1.77 -12.79
C ASN A 194 -2.90 -3.30 -12.78
N THR A 195 -1.83 -3.88 -13.31
CA THR A 195 -1.62 -5.34 -13.37
C THR A 195 -0.54 -5.82 -12.40
N GLU A 196 0.05 -4.94 -11.58
CA GLU A 196 1.14 -5.29 -10.68
C GLU A 196 0.65 -5.57 -9.26
N PHE A 197 0.90 -6.79 -8.78
CA PHE A 197 0.71 -7.13 -7.39
C PHE A 197 1.73 -6.43 -6.51
N GLN A 198 1.27 -5.79 -5.44
CA GLN A 198 2.11 -5.14 -4.44
C GLN A 198 2.42 -6.13 -3.32
N TYR A 199 3.70 -6.49 -3.19
CA TYR A 199 4.16 -7.43 -2.17
C TYR A 199 3.74 -7.02 -0.75
N ASP A 200 3.89 -5.74 -0.42
CA ASP A 200 3.66 -5.25 0.93
C ASP A 200 2.16 -5.37 1.33
N VAL A 201 1.23 -5.17 0.39
CA VAL A 201 -0.22 -5.36 0.59
C VAL A 201 -0.54 -6.83 0.85
N LEU A 202 0.03 -7.73 0.04
CA LEU A 202 -0.17 -9.18 0.20
C LEU A 202 0.46 -9.68 1.51
N SER A 203 1.73 -9.34 1.77
CA SER A 203 2.47 -9.72 2.97
C SER A 203 1.72 -9.35 4.25
N GLN A 204 1.17 -8.14 4.28
CA GLN A 204 0.45 -7.62 5.42
C GLN A 204 -0.84 -8.40 5.72
N ARG A 205 -1.65 -8.67 4.69
CA ARG A 205 -2.87 -9.48 4.86
C ARG A 205 -2.55 -10.91 5.29
N LEU A 206 -1.51 -11.52 4.74
CA LEU A 206 -1.08 -12.87 5.10
C LEU A 206 -0.56 -12.94 6.54
N ARG A 207 0.16 -11.91 6.99
CA ARG A 207 0.60 -11.76 8.38
C ARG A 207 -0.58 -11.63 9.34
N GLU A 208 -1.59 -10.84 9.00
CA GLU A 208 -2.84 -10.71 9.79
C GLU A 208 -3.54 -12.06 9.94
N LEU A 209 -3.68 -12.82 8.84
CA LEU A 209 -4.27 -14.16 8.87
C LEU A 209 -3.47 -15.15 9.70
N ALA A 210 -2.14 -15.06 9.71
CA ALA A 210 -1.30 -15.91 10.55
C ALA A 210 -1.46 -15.59 12.04
N PHE A 211 -1.66 -14.32 12.42
CA PHE A 211 -1.99 -13.95 13.81
C PHE A 211 -3.37 -14.47 14.26
N LEU A 212 -4.37 -14.44 13.37
CA LEU A 212 -5.73 -14.88 13.68
C LEU A 212 -5.88 -16.41 13.76
N ASN A 213 -4.90 -17.16 13.21
CA ASN A 213 -4.90 -18.61 13.17
C ASN A 213 -3.62 -19.15 13.81
N SER A 214 -3.64 -19.27 15.15
CA SER A 214 -2.49 -19.76 15.92
C SER A 214 -1.96 -21.10 15.39
N GLY A 215 -0.63 -21.20 15.21
CA GLY A 215 0.05 -22.39 14.73
C GLY A 215 0.07 -22.57 13.20
N LEU A 216 -0.70 -21.79 12.43
CA LEU A 216 -0.67 -21.81 10.98
C LEU A 216 0.60 -21.12 10.48
N THR A 217 1.28 -21.76 9.53
CA THR A 217 2.43 -21.19 8.81
C THR A 217 1.96 -20.64 7.48
N ILE A 218 2.22 -19.37 7.19
CA ILE A 218 1.96 -18.74 5.89
C ILE A 218 3.26 -18.18 5.34
N ALA A 219 3.68 -18.65 4.18
CA ALA A 219 4.85 -18.14 3.47
C ALA A 219 4.43 -17.29 2.27
N ILE A 220 5.10 -16.18 2.05
CA ILE A 220 4.97 -15.36 0.84
C ILE A 220 6.34 -15.15 0.20
N GLU A 221 6.39 -15.22 -1.12
CA GLU A 221 7.58 -14.99 -1.93
C GLU A 221 7.23 -14.16 -3.17
N ASP A 222 8.01 -13.15 -3.48
CA ASP A 222 7.90 -12.37 -4.72
C ASP A 222 9.18 -12.58 -5.53
N GLU A 223 9.10 -13.42 -6.56
CA GLU A 223 10.23 -13.72 -7.44
C GLU A 223 10.70 -12.51 -8.25
N ARG A 224 9.83 -11.51 -8.44
CA ARG A 224 10.17 -10.26 -9.16
C ARG A 224 11.16 -9.41 -8.37
N THR A 225 11.02 -9.41 -7.04
CA THR A 225 11.82 -8.56 -6.14
C THR A 225 12.76 -9.36 -5.23
N GLY A 226 12.60 -10.69 -5.17
CA GLY A 226 13.33 -11.57 -4.27
C GLY A 226 12.92 -11.43 -2.80
N LYS A 227 11.85 -10.67 -2.50
CA LYS A 227 11.31 -10.55 -1.13
C LYS A 227 10.67 -11.88 -0.73
N LYS A 228 10.96 -12.32 0.51
CA LYS A 228 10.40 -13.54 1.08
C LYS A 228 10.17 -13.37 2.57
N GLU A 229 9.01 -13.78 3.05
CA GLU A 229 8.66 -13.79 4.48
C GLU A 229 7.88 -15.05 4.84
N VAL A 230 8.06 -15.50 6.09
CA VAL A 230 7.31 -16.62 6.66
C VAL A 230 6.69 -16.17 7.97
N PHE A 231 5.39 -16.32 8.09
CA PHE A 231 4.61 -15.93 9.26
C PHE A 231 4.13 -17.14 10.00
N ARG A 232 4.46 -17.21 11.29
CA ARG A 232 3.91 -18.21 12.23
C ARG A 232 3.89 -17.62 13.62
N TYR A 233 2.71 -17.56 14.22
CA TYR A 233 2.49 -16.97 15.52
C TYR A 233 1.74 -17.93 16.45
N ASP A 234 2.48 -18.70 17.24
CA ASP A 234 1.89 -19.68 18.16
C ASP A 234 1.08 -19.02 19.30
N GLY A 235 1.35 -17.77 19.63
CA GLY A 235 0.58 -16.96 20.59
C GLY A 235 -0.69 -16.31 20.00
N GLY A 236 -0.99 -16.51 18.71
CA GLY A 236 -2.22 -16.05 18.07
C GLY A 236 -2.54 -14.57 18.30
N ILE A 237 -3.77 -14.27 18.71
CA ILE A 237 -4.26 -12.91 19.00
C ILE A 237 -3.43 -12.17 20.06
N ARG A 238 -2.89 -12.87 21.03
CA ARG A 238 -1.97 -12.27 22.03
C ARG A 238 -0.72 -11.70 21.36
N SER A 239 -0.12 -12.46 20.44
CA SER A 239 1.02 -12.00 19.65
C SER A 239 0.63 -10.83 18.75
N TYR A 240 -0.59 -10.83 18.22
CA TYR A 240 -1.09 -9.74 17.37
C TYR A 240 -1.22 -8.42 18.15
N VAL A 241 -1.79 -8.44 19.36
CA VAL A 241 -1.84 -7.26 20.24
C VAL A 241 -0.43 -6.75 20.55
N THR A 242 0.51 -7.66 20.85
CA THR A 242 1.93 -7.30 21.09
C THR A 242 2.54 -6.63 19.86
N HIS A 243 2.26 -7.13 18.67
CA HIS A 243 2.74 -6.56 17.40
C HIS A 243 2.18 -5.15 17.16
N ILE A 244 0.87 -4.93 17.38
CA ILE A 244 0.25 -3.61 17.23
C ILE A 244 0.80 -2.61 18.27
N ALA A 245 1.13 -3.08 19.47
CA ALA A 245 1.63 -2.26 20.56
C ALA A 245 3.17 -2.08 20.55
N VAL A 246 3.88 -2.57 19.53
CA VAL A 246 5.38 -2.62 19.52
C VAL A 246 6.01 -1.24 19.68
N ASN A 247 5.45 -0.20 19.09
CA ASN A 247 5.95 1.18 19.12
C ASN A 247 5.26 2.04 20.19
N LYS A 248 4.51 1.43 21.13
CA LYS A 248 3.76 2.12 22.18
C LYS A 248 4.30 1.74 23.54
N GLN A 249 4.39 2.69 24.47
CA GLN A 249 4.73 2.40 25.85
C GLN A 249 3.55 1.71 26.54
N LYS A 250 3.78 0.48 27.02
CA LYS A 250 2.79 -0.38 27.65
C LYS A 250 2.59 0.01 29.12
N ILE A 251 1.35 -0.08 29.61
CA ILE A 251 1.01 0.16 31.03
C ILE A 251 1.19 -1.13 31.87
N HIS A 252 1.01 -2.29 31.25
CA HIS A 252 1.25 -3.60 31.82
C HIS A 252 2.02 -4.48 30.84
N ASP A 253 2.83 -5.41 31.37
CA ASP A 253 3.84 -6.12 30.58
C ASP A 253 3.27 -6.99 29.47
N GLU A 254 2.24 -7.77 29.80
CA GLU A 254 1.66 -8.74 28.85
C GLU A 254 0.22 -8.42 28.48
N PRO A 255 -0.20 -8.67 27.22
CA PRO A 255 -1.61 -8.56 26.84
C PRO A 255 -2.50 -9.49 27.64
N ILE A 256 -3.67 -8.99 28.04
CA ILE A 256 -4.73 -9.82 28.64
C ILE A 256 -5.35 -10.60 27.49
N HIS A 257 -5.48 -11.92 27.68
CA HIS A 257 -6.04 -12.83 26.69
C HIS A 257 -7.24 -13.57 27.28
N ILE A 258 -8.37 -13.49 26.59
CA ILE A 258 -9.65 -14.03 27.04
C ILE A 258 -10.24 -14.88 25.91
N VAL A 259 -10.71 -16.07 26.24
CA VAL A 259 -11.42 -16.96 25.35
C VAL A 259 -12.75 -17.33 25.99
N GLY A 260 -13.84 -17.12 25.29
CA GLY A 260 -15.18 -17.54 25.66
C GLY A 260 -15.77 -18.46 24.59
N GLU A 261 -16.35 -19.58 24.98
CA GLU A 261 -16.98 -20.52 24.06
C GLU A 261 -18.39 -20.87 24.54
N LYS A 262 -19.35 -20.84 23.61
CA LYS A 262 -20.73 -21.25 23.85
C LYS A 262 -21.41 -21.57 22.51
N ASP A 263 -22.14 -22.69 22.46
CA ASP A 263 -22.99 -23.09 21.31
C ASP A 263 -22.25 -23.04 19.95
N MET A 264 -21.00 -23.58 19.92
CA MET A 264 -20.07 -23.53 18.75
C MET A 264 -19.59 -22.14 18.34
N ILE A 265 -19.86 -21.12 19.16
CA ILE A 265 -19.35 -19.77 18.93
C ILE A 265 -18.15 -19.57 19.85
N VAL A 266 -17.03 -19.15 19.29
CA VAL A 266 -15.82 -18.80 20.03
C VAL A 266 -15.59 -17.31 19.92
N VAL A 267 -15.47 -16.65 21.06
CA VAL A 267 -15.08 -15.23 21.16
C VAL A 267 -13.70 -15.18 21.79
N GLU A 268 -12.72 -14.71 21.07
CA GLU A 268 -11.34 -14.57 21.52
C GLU A 268 -10.95 -13.09 21.52
N VAL A 269 -10.40 -12.60 22.62
CA VAL A 269 -10.04 -11.20 22.80
C VAL A 269 -8.64 -11.09 23.39
N GLY A 270 -7.79 -10.33 22.71
CA GLY A 270 -6.54 -9.85 23.26
C GLY A 270 -6.63 -8.35 23.52
N LEU A 271 -6.12 -7.87 24.64
CA LEU A 271 -6.16 -6.44 24.94
C LEU A 271 -4.97 -5.98 25.78
N GLN A 272 -4.50 -4.74 25.55
CA GLN A 272 -3.41 -4.13 26.30
C GLN A 272 -3.60 -2.60 26.37
N TRP A 273 -3.44 -2.02 27.57
CA TRP A 273 -3.40 -0.56 27.70
C TRP A 273 -1.99 -0.02 27.51
N THR A 274 -1.92 1.12 26.85
CA THR A 274 -0.71 1.88 26.58
C THR A 274 -0.86 3.31 27.06
N THR A 275 0.25 4.07 27.09
CA THR A 275 0.24 5.48 27.46
C THR A 275 -0.33 6.38 26.36
N SER A 276 -0.63 5.85 25.16
CA SER A 276 -1.20 6.60 24.04
C SER A 276 -2.60 7.16 24.39
N TYR A 277 -3.09 8.06 23.55
CA TYR A 277 -4.42 8.67 23.71
C TYR A 277 -5.48 8.06 22.79
N GLN A 278 -5.09 7.12 21.92
CA GLN A 278 -5.95 6.55 20.88
C GLN A 278 -6.51 5.19 21.31
N GLU A 279 -7.77 4.93 20.94
CA GLU A 279 -8.37 3.60 20.98
C GLU A 279 -8.06 2.87 19.66
N ASN A 280 -7.43 1.69 19.72
CA ASN A 280 -7.14 0.84 18.57
C ASN A 280 -7.80 -0.52 18.77
N VAL A 281 -8.98 -0.68 18.20
CA VAL A 281 -9.77 -1.92 18.30
C VAL A 281 -9.94 -2.51 16.90
N PHE A 282 -9.41 -3.72 16.73
CA PHE A 282 -9.51 -4.49 15.49
C PHE A 282 -10.45 -5.66 15.72
N ALA A 283 -11.52 -5.72 14.94
CA ALA A 283 -12.58 -6.70 15.11
C ALA A 283 -12.70 -7.60 13.89
N PHE A 284 -12.85 -8.89 14.13
CA PHE A 284 -12.89 -9.92 13.09
C PHE A 284 -14.03 -10.91 13.35
N THR A 285 -14.64 -11.38 12.26
CA THR A 285 -15.60 -12.49 12.28
C THR A 285 -15.18 -13.51 11.23
N ASN A 286 -14.87 -14.75 11.64
CA ASN A 286 -14.36 -15.81 10.76
C ASN A 286 -13.16 -15.32 9.91
N ASN A 287 -12.19 -14.65 10.55
CA ASN A 287 -11.00 -14.04 9.95
C ASN A 287 -11.25 -12.84 9.00
N ILE A 288 -12.51 -12.42 8.84
CA ILE A 288 -12.87 -11.24 8.04
C ILE A 288 -12.91 -10.02 8.94
N ARG A 289 -12.26 -8.95 8.53
CA ARG A 289 -12.21 -7.70 9.28
C ARG A 289 -13.55 -6.96 9.22
N ASN A 290 -14.07 -6.60 10.39
CA ASN A 290 -15.28 -5.79 10.49
C ASN A 290 -14.89 -4.33 10.79
N ARG A 291 -14.75 -3.53 9.76
CA ARG A 291 -14.30 -2.12 9.87
C ARG A 291 -15.26 -1.27 10.70
N ASP A 292 -16.55 -1.46 10.54
CA ASP A 292 -17.62 -0.78 11.28
C ASP A 292 -17.98 -1.50 12.60
N GLY A 293 -17.19 -2.48 13.00
CA GLY A 293 -17.41 -3.27 14.23
C GLY A 293 -18.67 -4.14 14.17
N GLY A 294 -19.55 -3.99 15.15
CA GLY A 294 -20.81 -4.73 15.23
C GLY A 294 -21.15 -5.17 16.66
N SER A 295 -22.04 -6.18 16.81
CA SER A 295 -22.56 -6.69 18.08
C SER A 295 -21.44 -7.17 19.01
N HIS A 296 -20.39 -7.83 18.48
CA HIS A 296 -19.23 -8.27 19.29
C HIS A 296 -18.45 -7.09 19.88
N VAL A 297 -18.26 -5.99 19.13
CA VAL A 297 -17.60 -4.78 19.62
C VAL A 297 -18.49 -4.05 20.64
N ALA A 298 -19.81 -4.05 20.46
CA ALA A 298 -20.75 -3.49 21.41
C ALA A 298 -20.69 -4.21 22.75
N GLY A 299 -20.76 -5.56 22.76
CA GLY A 299 -20.62 -6.39 23.97
C GLY A 299 -19.27 -6.21 24.66
N PHE A 300 -18.17 -6.16 23.88
CA PHE A 300 -16.82 -5.88 24.39
C PHE A 300 -16.75 -4.53 25.11
N ARG A 301 -17.20 -3.45 24.47
CA ARG A 301 -17.16 -2.08 25.04
C ARG A 301 -18.02 -1.96 26.31
N ALA A 302 -19.19 -2.58 26.31
CA ALA A 302 -20.08 -2.59 27.47
C ALA A 302 -19.45 -3.32 28.67
N SER A 303 -18.93 -4.54 28.44
CA SER A 303 -18.26 -5.35 29.42
C SER A 303 -17.04 -4.65 30.02
N LEU A 304 -16.16 -4.11 29.19
CA LEU A 304 -14.95 -3.43 29.63
C LEU A 304 -15.26 -2.26 30.56
N THR A 305 -16.22 -1.41 30.14
CA THR A 305 -16.63 -0.26 30.92
C THR A 305 -17.24 -0.68 32.27
N ARG A 306 -18.09 -1.72 32.27
CA ARG A 306 -18.70 -2.25 33.50
C ARG A 306 -17.66 -2.84 34.44
N SER A 307 -16.79 -3.73 33.95
CA SER A 307 -15.78 -4.40 34.78
C SER A 307 -14.83 -3.46 35.46
N VAL A 308 -14.30 -2.45 34.70
CA VAL A 308 -13.42 -1.41 35.26
C VAL A 308 -14.13 -0.57 36.32
N ASN A 309 -15.36 -0.11 36.07
CA ASN A 309 -16.12 0.66 37.06
C ASN A 309 -16.46 -0.15 38.31
N THR A 310 -16.89 -1.40 38.15
CA THR A 310 -17.22 -2.30 39.31
C THR A 310 -16.00 -2.47 40.17
N TYR A 311 -14.85 -2.80 39.64
CA TYR A 311 -13.61 -2.94 40.38
C TYR A 311 -13.18 -1.62 41.04
N ALA A 312 -13.21 -0.53 40.31
CA ALA A 312 -12.82 0.80 40.80
C ALA A 312 -13.71 1.26 41.96
N GLN A 313 -15.01 0.98 41.91
CA GLN A 313 -15.95 1.25 43.01
C GLN A 313 -15.67 0.36 44.22
N ALA A 314 -15.51 -0.97 44.04
CA ALA A 314 -15.23 -1.92 45.13
C ALA A 314 -13.92 -1.56 45.86
N GLN A 315 -12.91 -1.06 45.17
CA GLN A 315 -11.64 -0.64 45.75
C GLN A 315 -11.57 0.83 46.17
N ASN A 316 -12.70 1.57 46.11
CA ASN A 316 -12.78 3.01 46.42
C ASN A 316 -11.77 3.90 45.67
N LEU A 317 -11.44 3.54 44.40
CA LEU A 317 -10.46 4.26 43.59
C LEU A 317 -11.05 5.50 42.90
N LEU A 318 -12.38 5.57 42.72
CA LEU A 318 -13.06 6.69 42.02
C LEU A 318 -13.20 7.92 42.87
N LYS A 319 -13.12 7.83 44.21
CA LYS A 319 -13.29 8.96 45.14
C LYS A 319 -14.52 9.81 44.79
N ASN A 320 -14.27 11.09 44.36
CA ASN A 320 -15.30 12.05 43.99
C ASN A 320 -15.44 12.26 42.47
N ASP A 321 -14.73 11.47 41.65
CA ASP A 321 -14.64 11.68 40.20
C ASP A 321 -15.86 11.07 39.45
N GLY A 322 -16.78 10.37 40.15
CA GLY A 322 -17.94 9.72 39.51
C GLY A 322 -17.57 8.46 38.73
N ALA A 323 -18.52 7.86 37.98
CA ALA A 323 -18.27 6.70 37.15
C ALA A 323 -17.50 7.09 35.86
N LEU A 324 -16.55 6.25 35.48
CA LEU A 324 -15.79 6.41 34.20
C LEU A 324 -16.70 6.12 33.00
N SER A 325 -16.62 6.95 32.00
CA SER A 325 -17.31 6.68 30.71
C SER A 325 -16.58 5.60 29.91
N GLY A 326 -17.25 5.05 28.90
CA GLY A 326 -16.62 4.12 28.00
C GLY A 326 -15.39 4.67 27.28
N GLU A 327 -15.41 5.95 26.90
CA GLU A 327 -14.26 6.63 26.28
C GLU A 327 -13.06 6.74 27.21
N ASP A 328 -13.30 7.04 28.49
CA ASP A 328 -12.23 7.11 29.50
C ASP A 328 -11.53 5.78 29.68
N VAL A 329 -12.30 4.69 29.67
CA VAL A 329 -11.80 3.31 29.86
C VAL A 329 -11.00 2.83 28.66
N ARG A 330 -11.35 3.30 27.46
CA ARG A 330 -10.72 2.86 26.22
C ARG A 330 -9.58 3.75 25.72
N GLU A 331 -9.30 4.87 26.41
CA GLU A 331 -8.15 5.71 26.06
C GLU A 331 -6.85 4.91 26.21
N GLY A 332 -6.05 4.83 25.15
CA GLY A 332 -4.79 4.07 25.09
C GLY A 332 -4.95 2.56 24.95
N LEU A 333 -6.16 2.08 24.73
CA LEU A 333 -6.44 0.64 24.56
C LEU A 333 -6.03 0.17 23.17
N VAL A 334 -5.30 -0.94 23.11
CA VAL A 334 -5.09 -1.77 21.92
C VAL A 334 -5.83 -3.07 22.16
N ALA A 335 -6.74 -3.44 21.27
CA ALA A 335 -7.50 -4.69 21.39
C ALA A 335 -7.73 -5.35 20.03
N VAL A 336 -7.70 -6.67 20.01
CA VAL A 336 -8.07 -7.51 18.87
C VAL A 336 -9.19 -8.44 19.34
N LEU A 337 -10.31 -8.40 18.62
CA LEU A 337 -11.47 -9.27 18.85
C LEU A 337 -11.64 -10.21 17.67
N SER A 338 -11.70 -11.51 17.91
CA SER A 338 -12.02 -12.50 16.89
C SER A 338 -13.23 -13.32 17.33
N VAL A 339 -14.23 -13.37 16.47
CA VAL A 339 -15.38 -14.24 16.64
C VAL A 339 -15.34 -15.31 15.56
N LYS A 340 -15.42 -16.58 15.99
CA LYS A 340 -15.58 -17.74 15.11
C LYS A 340 -16.97 -18.31 15.32
N MET A 341 -17.83 -18.32 14.29
CA MET A 341 -19.21 -18.77 14.38
C MET A 341 -19.71 -19.40 13.08
N PRO A 342 -20.69 -20.33 13.13
CA PRO A 342 -21.16 -21.05 11.95
C PRO A 342 -21.88 -20.17 10.92
N ASP A 343 -22.75 -19.25 11.33
CA ASP A 343 -23.62 -18.48 10.44
C ASP A 343 -23.64 -16.99 10.83
N PRO A 344 -22.58 -16.21 10.53
CA PRO A 344 -22.55 -14.79 10.84
C PRO A 344 -23.46 -13.98 9.91
N LYS A 345 -24.19 -13.02 10.48
CA LYS A 345 -25.02 -12.06 9.73
C LYS A 345 -24.33 -10.71 9.67
N PHE A 346 -24.24 -10.15 8.47
CA PHE A 346 -23.61 -8.86 8.22
C PHE A 346 -24.61 -7.83 7.66
N SER A 347 -24.31 -6.55 7.83
CA SER A 347 -25.14 -5.45 7.32
C SER A 347 -25.03 -5.25 5.81
N SER A 348 -23.93 -5.71 5.19
CA SER A 348 -23.62 -5.52 3.77
C SER A 348 -22.81 -6.70 3.22
N GLN A 349 -22.66 -6.76 1.90
CA GLN A 349 -21.85 -7.78 1.23
C GLN A 349 -20.36 -7.63 1.53
N THR A 350 -19.89 -6.43 1.83
CA THR A 350 -18.51 -6.16 2.24
C THR A 350 -18.16 -6.68 3.63
N LYS A 351 -19.16 -7.15 4.40
CA LYS A 351 -19.03 -7.73 5.75
C LYS A 351 -18.42 -6.80 6.80
N ASP A 352 -18.50 -5.49 6.58
CA ASP A 352 -17.87 -4.49 7.44
C ASP A 352 -18.47 -4.43 8.85
N LYS A 353 -19.73 -4.84 9.03
CA LYS A 353 -20.42 -4.81 10.33
C LYS A 353 -21.15 -6.11 10.64
N LEU A 354 -20.79 -6.74 11.77
CA LEU A 354 -21.51 -7.92 12.31
C LEU A 354 -22.81 -7.49 12.98
N VAL A 355 -23.95 -8.10 12.59
CA VAL A 355 -25.28 -7.79 13.15
C VAL A 355 -25.95 -8.98 13.89
N SER A 356 -25.24 -10.09 14.07
CA SER A 356 -25.68 -11.24 14.86
C SER A 356 -25.84 -10.82 16.32
N SER A 357 -27.10 -10.73 16.81
CA SER A 357 -27.41 -10.17 18.14
C SER A 357 -26.98 -11.04 19.29
N GLU A 358 -26.93 -12.37 19.11
CA GLU A 358 -26.51 -13.37 20.09
C GLU A 358 -25.07 -13.18 20.59
N ILE A 359 -24.23 -12.57 19.75
CA ILE A 359 -22.80 -12.36 20.03
C ILE A 359 -22.58 -11.30 21.12
N GLU A 360 -23.43 -10.26 21.17
CA GLU A 360 -23.29 -9.17 22.14
C GLU A 360 -23.33 -9.70 23.58
N GLY A 361 -24.33 -10.51 23.91
CA GLY A 361 -24.48 -11.08 25.25
C GLY A 361 -23.38 -12.10 25.58
N LEU A 362 -22.93 -12.90 24.61
CA LEU A 362 -21.85 -13.86 24.80
C LEU A 362 -20.52 -13.14 25.08
N ALA A 363 -20.18 -12.16 24.24
CA ALA A 363 -18.97 -11.36 24.42
C ALA A 363 -18.98 -10.64 25.78
N GLU A 364 -20.13 -10.05 26.15
CA GLU A 364 -20.30 -9.35 27.42
C GLU A 364 -20.10 -10.30 28.63
N SER A 365 -20.74 -11.47 28.65
CA SER A 365 -20.65 -12.40 29.79
C SER A 365 -19.26 -13.00 29.94
N SER A 366 -18.65 -13.46 28.83
CA SER A 366 -17.32 -14.08 28.88
C SER A 366 -16.25 -13.08 29.33
N LEU A 367 -16.34 -11.83 28.84
CA LEU A 367 -15.37 -10.80 29.21
C LEU A 367 -15.57 -10.34 30.67
N ASN A 368 -16.79 -10.17 31.15
CA ASN A 368 -17.05 -9.74 32.54
C ASN A 368 -16.42 -10.71 33.56
N GLU A 369 -16.60 -12.02 33.37
CA GLU A 369 -16.06 -13.05 34.24
C GLU A 369 -14.52 -13.08 34.22
N ALA A 370 -13.94 -13.11 33.00
CA ALA A 370 -12.49 -13.18 32.84
C ALA A 370 -11.78 -11.91 33.31
N LEU A 371 -12.35 -10.72 33.04
CA LEU A 371 -11.77 -9.46 33.51
C LEU A 371 -11.86 -9.33 35.06
N ALA A 372 -12.95 -9.77 35.66
CA ALA A 372 -13.08 -9.77 37.14
C ALA A 372 -11.97 -10.60 37.77
N THR A 373 -11.74 -11.82 37.25
CA THR A 373 -10.66 -12.72 37.74
C THR A 373 -9.30 -12.06 37.52
N TYR A 374 -9.02 -11.56 36.29
CA TYR A 374 -7.73 -10.94 36.00
C TYR A 374 -7.43 -9.72 36.89
N PHE A 375 -8.44 -8.89 37.20
CA PHE A 375 -8.28 -7.69 38.03
C PHE A 375 -7.97 -8.05 39.49
N GLU A 376 -8.54 -9.12 39.98
CA GLU A 376 -8.25 -9.64 41.36
C GLU A 376 -6.83 -10.22 41.44
N GLU A 377 -6.40 -10.94 40.40
CA GLU A 377 -5.06 -11.53 40.34
C GLU A 377 -3.95 -10.50 40.08
N ASN A 378 -4.27 -9.36 39.40
CA ASN A 378 -3.29 -8.37 38.97
C ASN A 378 -3.60 -6.94 39.50
N PRO A 379 -3.65 -6.75 40.84
CA PRO A 379 -4.07 -5.46 41.45
C PRO A 379 -3.16 -4.28 41.11
N ALA A 380 -1.87 -4.52 40.83
CA ALA A 380 -0.93 -3.47 40.42
C ALA A 380 -1.24 -2.97 39.03
N ALA A 381 -1.48 -3.86 38.06
CA ALA A 381 -1.79 -3.51 36.68
C ALA A 381 -3.13 -2.77 36.57
N ILE A 382 -4.18 -3.27 37.21
CA ILE A 382 -5.49 -2.60 37.15
C ILE A 382 -5.49 -1.24 37.83
N LYS A 383 -4.69 -1.05 38.87
CA LYS A 383 -4.54 0.27 39.52
C LYS A 383 -3.90 1.28 38.57
N GLN A 384 -2.91 0.88 37.77
CA GLN A 384 -2.31 1.71 36.75
C GLN A 384 -3.30 2.03 35.62
N ILE A 385 -4.05 1.03 35.16
CA ILE A 385 -5.10 1.18 34.14
C ILE A 385 -6.16 2.17 34.62
N ILE A 386 -6.69 2.01 35.83
CA ILE A 386 -7.67 2.94 36.41
C ILE A 386 -7.07 4.36 36.55
N GLY A 387 -5.80 4.47 36.93
CA GLY A 387 -5.09 5.74 36.97
C GLY A 387 -5.12 6.45 35.61
N LYS A 388 -4.82 5.75 34.54
CA LYS A 388 -4.91 6.25 33.16
C LYS A 388 -6.34 6.66 32.80
N CYS A 389 -7.35 5.85 33.13
CA CYS A 389 -8.76 6.15 32.87
C CYS A 389 -9.23 7.43 33.63
N LEU A 390 -8.79 7.64 34.87
CA LEU A 390 -9.09 8.83 35.64
C LEU A 390 -8.43 10.09 35.04
N GLU A 391 -7.21 9.99 34.51
CA GLU A 391 -6.55 11.07 33.77
C GLU A 391 -7.31 11.40 32.51
N ALA A 392 -7.77 10.40 31.75
CA ALA A 392 -8.60 10.57 30.56
C ALA A 392 -9.91 11.29 30.89
N SER A 393 -10.62 10.86 31.96
CA SER A 393 -11.87 11.48 32.41
C SER A 393 -11.69 12.96 32.75
N ARG A 394 -10.65 13.31 33.53
CA ARG A 394 -10.33 14.67 33.88
C ARG A 394 -9.99 15.55 32.66
N ALA A 395 -9.25 14.95 31.68
CA ALA A 395 -8.92 15.62 30.43
C ALA A 395 -10.18 15.91 29.59
N ARG A 396 -11.08 14.93 29.47
CA ARG A 396 -12.35 15.07 28.76
C ARG A 396 -13.23 16.16 29.38
N ASP A 397 -13.37 16.19 30.73
CA ASP A 397 -14.12 17.23 31.42
C ASP A 397 -13.51 18.61 31.24
N ALA A 398 -12.19 18.70 31.22
CA ALA A 398 -11.50 19.97 30.91
C ALA A 398 -11.76 20.41 29.46
N ALA A 399 -11.76 19.46 28.52
CA ALA A 399 -12.08 19.74 27.13
C ALA A 399 -13.53 20.15 26.93
N ARG A 400 -14.50 19.50 27.60
CA ARG A 400 -15.92 19.89 27.56
C ARG A 400 -16.12 21.32 28.07
N ARG A 401 -15.53 21.68 29.22
CA ARG A 401 -15.59 23.05 29.76
C ARG A 401 -14.96 24.07 28.81
N ALA A 402 -13.84 23.75 28.16
CA ALA A 402 -13.21 24.61 27.17
C ALA A 402 -14.10 24.85 25.94
N ARG A 403 -14.72 23.78 25.40
CA ARG A 403 -15.68 23.86 24.28
C ARG A 403 -16.90 24.74 24.64
N GLU A 404 -17.46 24.56 25.84
CA GLU A 404 -18.60 25.41 26.30
C GLU A 404 -18.22 26.87 26.39
N MET A 405 -17.01 27.21 26.87
CA MET A 405 -16.51 28.57 26.90
C MET A 405 -16.33 29.17 25.50
N ILE A 406 -15.77 28.36 24.53
CA ILE A 406 -15.63 28.78 23.15
C ILE A 406 -17.01 28.96 22.49
N ARG A 407 -17.96 28.05 22.74
CA ARG A 407 -19.35 28.16 22.22
C ARG A 407 -20.08 29.39 22.76
N ARG A 408 -19.86 29.75 24.05
CA ARG A 408 -20.43 30.98 24.65
C ARG A 408 -19.80 32.23 24.06
N LYS A 409 -18.50 32.23 23.77
CA LYS A 409 -17.83 33.34 23.07
C LYS A 409 -18.26 33.40 21.60
N GLY A 410 -18.36 32.26 20.89
CA GLY A 410 -18.81 32.21 19.52
C GLY A 410 -20.31 32.49 19.31
N ALA A 411 -21.17 32.33 20.33
CA ALA A 411 -22.59 32.71 20.25
C ALA A 411 -22.79 34.24 20.22
N LEU A 412 -21.80 35.00 20.69
CA LEU A 412 -21.74 36.47 20.56
C LEU A 412 -21.09 36.92 19.23
N ASP A 413 -20.33 36.03 18.56
CA ASP A 413 -19.61 36.30 17.30
C ASP A 413 -20.07 35.42 16.14
N SER A 414 -21.25 34.83 16.21
CA SER A 414 -21.69 33.67 15.41
C SER A 414 -21.99 33.92 13.92
N ALA A 415 -21.30 34.84 13.27
CA ALA A 415 -21.42 35.08 11.83
C ALA A 415 -20.08 35.29 11.10
N SER A 416 -18.93 35.21 11.77
CA SER A 416 -17.66 35.44 11.09
C SER A 416 -16.85 34.14 10.96
N LEU A 417 -16.71 33.68 9.74
CA LEU A 417 -15.64 32.75 9.35
C LEU A 417 -14.28 33.30 9.79
N PRO A 418 -13.30 32.44 10.12
CA PRO A 418 -11.99 32.92 10.55
C PRO A 418 -11.41 33.93 9.56
N GLY A 419 -10.97 35.11 10.05
CA GLY A 419 -10.48 36.19 9.20
C GLY A 419 -9.29 35.86 8.30
N LYS A 420 -8.68 34.68 8.48
CA LYS A 420 -7.62 34.13 7.60
C LYS A 420 -8.15 33.29 6.43
N LEU A 421 -9.35 32.76 6.56
CA LEU A 421 -9.97 31.96 5.48
C LEU A 421 -10.41 32.90 4.35
N ALA A 422 -9.89 32.67 3.15
CA ALA A 422 -10.46 33.21 1.93
C ALA A 422 -11.44 32.20 1.35
N ASP A 423 -12.72 32.31 1.75
CA ASP A 423 -13.77 31.38 1.35
C ASP A 423 -14.16 31.47 -0.13
N CYS A 424 -14.79 30.42 -0.66
CA CYS A 424 -15.37 30.40 -2.00
C CYS A 424 -16.85 30.82 -2.00
N GLN A 425 -17.41 31.05 -3.20
CA GLN A 425 -18.81 31.42 -3.37
C GLN A 425 -19.75 30.23 -3.42
N GLU A 426 -19.22 29.06 -3.82
CA GLU A 426 -19.98 27.83 -3.95
C GLU A 426 -20.47 27.34 -2.58
N ARG A 427 -21.73 26.85 -2.56
CA ARG A 427 -22.39 26.35 -1.34
C ARG A 427 -22.58 24.83 -1.36
N ASP A 428 -22.50 24.23 -2.54
CA ASP A 428 -22.52 22.78 -2.68
C ASP A 428 -21.13 22.22 -2.35
N PRO A 429 -21.00 21.44 -1.25
CA PRO A 429 -19.70 20.87 -0.84
C PRO A 429 -19.06 20.00 -1.92
N SER A 430 -19.84 19.33 -2.78
CA SER A 430 -19.33 18.45 -3.82
C SER A 430 -18.58 19.20 -4.94
N ARG A 431 -18.82 20.51 -5.05
CA ARG A 431 -18.21 21.40 -6.04
C ARG A 431 -17.21 22.39 -5.42
N ALA A 432 -17.10 22.38 -4.08
CA ALA A 432 -16.24 23.30 -3.33
C ALA A 432 -14.95 22.61 -2.89
N GLU A 433 -13.85 23.33 -3.01
CA GLU A 433 -12.50 22.87 -2.64
C GLU A 433 -11.87 23.81 -1.62
N ILE A 434 -11.09 23.29 -0.68
CA ILE A 434 -10.26 24.07 0.21
C ILE A 434 -8.78 23.68 0.08
N PHE A 435 -7.93 24.68 -0.15
CA PHE A 435 -6.49 24.51 -0.14
C PHE A 435 -5.94 24.95 1.22
N ILE A 436 -5.33 24.01 1.93
CA ILE A 436 -4.58 24.26 3.16
C ILE A 436 -3.14 24.55 2.75
N VAL A 437 -2.73 25.82 2.86
CA VAL A 437 -1.48 26.31 2.27
C VAL A 437 -0.48 26.65 3.36
N GLU A 438 0.77 26.27 3.17
CA GLU A 438 1.87 26.64 4.06
C GLU A 438 2.22 28.12 3.96
N GLY A 439 2.16 28.81 5.09
CA GLY A 439 2.61 30.18 5.23
C GLY A 439 1.72 31.25 4.57
N ASP A 440 1.98 32.50 4.92
CA ASP A 440 1.22 33.66 4.40
C ASP A 440 1.70 34.04 2.97
N SER A 441 2.95 33.74 2.59
CA SER A 441 3.51 34.07 1.26
C SER A 441 2.82 33.26 0.16
N ALA A 442 2.91 31.93 0.25
CA ALA A 442 2.23 31.05 -0.70
C ALA A 442 0.71 31.20 -0.64
N GLY A 443 0.16 31.41 0.58
CA GLY A 443 -1.25 31.74 0.79
C GLY A 443 -1.69 33.02 0.08
N GLY A 444 -0.81 34.01 -0.04
CA GLY A 444 -1.04 35.28 -0.78
C GLY A 444 -1.16 35.04 -2.30
N SER A 445 -0.20 34.31 -2.87
CA SER A 445 -0.22 33.91 -4.29
C SER A 445 -1.44 33.04 -4.63
N ALA A 446 -1.75 32.05 -3.77
CA ALA A 446 -2.91 31.18 -3.93
C ALA A 446 -4.24 31.95 -3.88
N LYS A 447 -4.38 32.92 -2.95
CA LYS A 447 -5.59 33.78 -2.86
C LYS A 447 -5.80 34.61 -4.11
N GLN A 448 -4.74 35.05 -4.79
CA GLN A 448 -4.82 35.83 -6.02
C GLN A 448 -5.10 34.95 -7.24
N GLY A 449 -4.43 33.78 -7.35
CA GLY A 449 -4.53 32.87 -8.48
C GLY A 449 -5.78 31.98 -8.53
N ARG A 450 -6.47 31.74 -7.41
CA ARG A 450 -7.60 30.79 -7.29
C ARG A 450 -8.84 31.14 -8.11
N ASP A 451 -9.66 30.18 -8.45
CA ASP A 451 -11.06 30.42 -8.83
C ASP A 451 -11.88 30.71 -7.56
N ARG A 452 -12.29 31.98 -7.40
CA ARG A 452 -13.08 32.44 -6.24
C ARG A 452 -14.45 31.81 -6.15
N ARG A 453 -14.96 31.19 -7.22
CA ARG A 453 -16.27 30.54 -7.21
C ARG A 453 -16.21 29.25 -6.40
N THR A 454 -15.22 28.40 -6.64
CA THR A 454 -15.16 27.02 -6.13
C THR A 454 -14.03 26.76 -5.14
N GLN A 455 -12.97 27.62 -5.11
CA GLN A 455 -11.76 27.37 -4.32
C GLN A 455 -11.63 28.30 -3.12
N ALA A 456 -11.50 27.72 -1.94
CA ALA A 456 -11.18 28.42 -0.69
C ALA A 456 -9.69 28.24 -0.35
N ILE A 457 -9.07 29.25 0.29
CA ILE A 457 -7.67 29.20 0.73
C ILE A 457 -7.58 29.43 2.23
N LEU A 458 -6.92 28.50 2.92
CA LEU A 458 -6.62 28.56 4.33
C LEU A 458 -5.11 28.53 4.57
N PRO A 459 -4.44 29.67 4.76
CA PRO A 459 -3.03 29.69 5.10
C PRO A 459 -2.81 29.26 6.56
N LEU A 460 -1.87 28.35 6.78
CA LEU A 460 -1.41 27.92 8.10
C LEU A 460 -0.06 28.58 8.40
N ARG A 461 0.11 29.08 9.61
CA ARG A 461 1.37 29.68 10.06
C ARG A 461 2.22 28.64 10.79
N GLY A 462 3.25 28.16 10.13
CA GLY A 462 4.22 27.24 10.71
C GLY A 462 3.64 25.86 11.02
N LYS A 463 4.43 25.07 11.73
CA LYS A 463 4.09 23.69 12.10
C LYS A 463 2.90 23.64 13.05
N ILE A 464 1.90 22.83 12.73
CA ILE A 464 0.76 22.60 13.62
C ILE A 464 1.15 21.72 14.81
N LEU A 465 0.29 21.68 15.83
CA LEU A 465 0.47 20.81 16.98
C LEU A 465 0.48 19.33 16.54
N ASN A 466 1.46 18.58 16.99
CA ASN A 466 1.48 17.13 16.81
C ASN A 466 0.41 16.48 17.69
N VAL A 467 -0.67 16.03 17.07
CA VAL A 467 -1.83 15.44 17.77
C VAL A 467 -1.56 14.03 18.29
N GLU A 468 -0.56 13.34 17.77
CA GLU A 468 -0.14 12.03 18.27
C GLU A 468 0.36 12.09 19.72
N LYS A 469 1.09 13.17 20.06
CA LYS A 469 1.66 13.41 21.39
C LYS A 469 0.78 14.27 22.30
N SER A 470 -0.39 14.68 21.82
CA SER A 470 -1.16 15.72 22.50
C SER A 470 -2.49 15.21 22.99
N ARG A 471 -2.79 15.49 24.25
CA ARG A 471 -4.12 15.26 24.82
C ARG A 471 -5.16 16.14 24.13
N PHE A 472 -6.37 15.63 24.02
CA PHE A 472 -7.47 16.28 23.32
C PHE A 472 -7.77 17.72 23.81
N ASP A 473 -7.63 17.97 25.11
CA ASP A 473 -7.83 19.31 25.69
C ASP A 473 -6.80 20.34 25.22
N LYS A 474 -5.60 19.94 24.80
CA LYS A 474 -4.59 20.80 24.16
C LYS A 474 -4.88 21.00 22.67
N ILE A 475 -5.36 19.95 22.00
CA ILE A 475 -5.71 19.98 20.57
C ILE A 475 -6.76 21.05 20.31
N ILE A 476 -7.85 21.07 21.09
CA ILE A 476 -8.95 22.04 20.93
C ILE A 476 -8.59 23.47 21.38
N LYS A 477 -7.42 23.70 21.99
CA LYS A 477 -6.92 25.04 22.34
C LYS A 477 -5.90 25.56 21.32
N ASN A 478 -5.48 24.77 20.40
CA ASN A 478 -4.50 25.17 19.37
C ASN A 478 -5.20 26.00 18.29
N ASP A 479 -4.76 27.24 18.10
CA ASP A 479 -5.39 28.19 17.17
C ASP A 479 -5.45 27.67 15.72
N SER A 480 -4.39 27.01 15.23
CA SER A 480 -4.35 26.49 13.86
C SER A 480 -5.34 25.33 13.67
N ILE A 481 -5.48 24.46 14.67
CA ILE A 481 -6.43 23.34 14.62
C ILE A 481 -7.86 23.89 14.72
N VAL A 482 -8.13 24.81 15.64
CA VAL A 482 -9.46 25.46 15.79
C VAL A 482 -9.85 26.16 14.49
N LEU A 483 -8.91 26.87 13.86
CA LEU A 483 -9.11 27.54 12.58
C LEU A 483 -9.50 26.54 11.47
N MET A 484 -8.78 25.45 11.37
CA MET A 484 -9.01 24.39 10.37
C MET A 484 -10.36 23.69 10.59
N VAL A 485 -10.65 23.26 11.80
CA VAL A 485 -11.93 22.64 12.18
C VAL A 485 -13.12 23.56 11.89
N THR A 486 -12.98 24.86 12.20
CA THR A 486 -14.02 25.86 11.94
C THR A 486 -14.22 26.07 10.44
N ALA A 487 -13.14 26.09 9.64
CA ALA A 487 -13.21 26.21 8.19
C ALA A 487 -13.92 25.01 7.56
N LEU A 488 -13.60 23.78 8.00
CA LEU A 488 -14.20 22.54 7.50
C LEU A 488 -15.66 22.36 7.90
N GLY A 489 -16.05 22.85 9.08
CA GLY A 489 -17.44 22.83 9.56
C GLY A 489 -17.88 21.54 10.25
N THR A 490 -17.05 20.48 10.25
CA THR A 490 -17.41 19.14 10.75
C THR A 490 -17.43 19.00 12.28
N GLY A 491 -16.83 19.93 13.01
CA GLY A 491 -16.48 19.69 14.40
C GLY A 491 -15.25 18.79 14.55
N ILE A 492 -14.92 18.38 15.78
CA ILE A 492 -13.77 17.52 16.09
C ILE A 492 -14.04 16.63 17.30
N GLY A 493 -13.54 15.40 17.26
CA GLY A 493 -13.67 14.39 18.31
C GLY A 493 -15.00 13.64 18.28
N PRO A 494 -15.08 12.49 18.99
CA PRO A 494 -16.14 11.49 18.84
C PRO A 494 -17.56 12.04 19.05
N GLU A 495 -17.73 13.02 19.96
CA GLU A 495 -19.04 13.58 20.31
C GLU A 495 -19.56 14.65 19.34
N SER A 496 -18.68 15.30 18.56
CA SER A 496 -19.05 16.50 17.80
C SER A 496 -18.68 16.45 16.32
N PHE A 497 -17.88 15.49 15.92
CA PHE A 497 -17.54 15.28 14.52
C PHE A 497 -18.74 14.75 13.74
N ASP A 498 -19.06 15.41 12.63
CA ASP A 498 -20.17 15.06 11.74
C ASP A 498 -19.73 15.33 10.30
N ILE A 499 -19.38 14.27 9.57
CA ILE A 499 -18.89 14.36 8.19
C ILE A 499 -19.93 14.94 7.24
N SER A 500 -21.25 14.80 7.55
CA SER A 500 -22.31 15.36 6.71
C SER A 500 -22.30 16.90 6.66
N LYS A 501 -21.61 17.54 7.62
CA LYS A 501 -21.42 18.99 7.68
C LYS A 501 -20.16 19.48 6.99
N LEU A 502 -19.40 18.58 6.34
CA LEU A 502 -18.19 18.97 5.61
C LEU A 502 -18.53 19.97 4.51
N ARG A 503 -17.85 21.11 4.55
CA ARG A 503 -18.12 22.26 3.63
C ARG A 503 -17.41 22.12 2.29
N TYR A 504 -16.39 21.28 2.18
CA TYR A 504 -15.56 21.08 1.00
C TYR A 504 -15.27 19.59 0.82
N HIS A 505 -15.73 18.99 -0.28
CA HIS A 505 -15.46 17.58 -0.56
C HIS A 505 -14.06 17.34 -1.12
N SER A 506 -13.31 18.40 -1.44
CA SER A 506 -11.89 18.31 -1.79
C SER A 506 -11.08 19.17 -0.83
N ILE A 507 -10.32 18.51 0.04
CA ILE A 507 -9.39 19.14 0.97
C ILE A 507 -7.99 18.91 0.41
N VAL A 508 -7.33 19.95 -0.07
CA VAL A 508 -6.03 19.86 -0.72
C VAL A 508 -4.94 20.42 0.18
N ILE A 509 -4.01 19.60 0.61
CA ILE A 509 -2.79 20.04 1.32
C ILE A 509 -1.78 20.50 0.27
N MET A 510 -1.30 21.74 0.42
CA MET A 510 -0.35 22.37 -0.49
C MET A 510 0.78 23.01 0.31
N THR A 511 1.90 22.30 0.41
CA THR A 511 3.12 22.65 1.16
C THR A 511 4.31 22.79 0.23
N ASP A 512 5.35 23.43 0.72
CA ASP A 512 6.61 23.55 -0.01
C ASP A 512 7.29 22.19 -0.20
N ALA A 513 8.10 22.07 -1.25
CA ALA A 513 8.83 20.82 -1.56
C ALA A 513 10.17 20.73 -0.81
N ASP A 514 10.21 21.17 0.42
CA ASP A 514 11.36 21.13 1.31
C ASP A 514 11.10 20.26 2.55
N VAL A 515 12.09 20.11 3.42
CA VAL A 515 12.00 19.28 4.63
C VAL A 515 10.94 19.79 5.63
N ASP A 516 10.73 21.09 5.69
CA ASP A 516 9.72 21.71 6.59
C ASP A 516 8.32 21.47 6.05
N GLY A 517 8.10 21.64 4.73
CA GLY A 517 6.84 21.33 4.07
C GLY A 517 6.45 19.85 4.19
N HIS A 518 7.40 18.93 4.02
CA HIS A 518 7.15 17.49 4.27
C HIS A 518 6.76 17.21 5.71
N HIS A 519 7.37 17.90 6.68
CA HIS A 519 7.00 17.77 8.10
C HIS A 519 5.59 18.32 8.35
N ILE A 520 5.22 19.45 7.75
CA ILE A 520 3.86 20.03 7.87
C ILE A 520 2.83 19.09 7.25
N THR A 521 3.11 18.54 6.09
CA THR A 521 2.27 17.51 5.46
C THR A 521 2.06 16.32 6.39
N THR A 522 3.13 15.79 7.00
CA THR A 522 3.05 14.66 7.94
C THR A 522 2.21 15.01 9.17
N LEU A 523 2.33 16.23 9.72
CA LEU A 523 1.51 16.69 10.84
C LEU A 523 0.04 16.79 10.45
N LEU A 524 -0.27 17.32 9.26
CA LEU A 524 -1.63 17.41 8.73
C LEU A 524 -2.24 16.04 8.49
N LEU A 525 -1.50 15.12 7.86
CA LEU A 525 -1.93 13.72 7.67
C LEU A 525 -2.21 13.04 9.00
N THR A 526 -1.33 13.23 10.01
CA THR A 526 -1.54 12.73 11.37
C THR A 526 -2.83 13.30 11.98
N PHE A 527 -3.08 14.61 11.79
CA PHE A 527 -4.30 15.24 12.28
C PHE A 527 -5.56 14.64 11.66
N PHE A 528 -5.62 14.55 10.34
CA PHE A 528 -6.78 13.96 9.64
C PHE A 528 -6.98 12.50 10.01
N TYR A 529 -5.91 11.71 10.00
CA TYR A 529 -5.95 10.29 10.35
C TYR A 529 -6.47 10.06 11.78
N ARG A 530 -6.00 10.84 12.77
CA ARG A 530 -6.35 10.65 14.18
C ARG A 530 -7.66 11.30 14.59
N GLN A 531 -8.02 12.43 14.01
CA GLN A 531 -9.15 13.25 14.47
C GLN A 531 -10.34 13.28 13.52
N MET A 532 -10.13 12.93 12.24
CA MET A 532 -11.15 12.96 11.18
C MET A 532 -10.96 11.79 10.19
N PRO A 533 -10.92 10.53 10.65
CA PRO A 533 -10.63 9.38 9.76
C PRO A 533 -11.62 9.24 8.60
N GLU A 534 -12.92 9.54 8.81
CA GLU A 534 -13.93 9.49 7.76
C GLU A 534 -13.63 10.42 6.56
N VAL A 535 -12.83 11.48 6.75
CA VAL A 535 -12.39 12.36 5.65
C VAL A 535 -11.49 11.60 4.67
N LEU A 536 -10.60 10.72 5.20
CA LEU A 536 -9.73 9.88 4.38
C LEU A 536 -10.51 8.70 3.79
N GLU A 537 -11.34 8.04 4.61
CA GLU A 537 -12.15 6.88 4.19
C GLU A 537 -13.09 7.21 3.04
N ARG A 538 -13.64 8.44 3.02
CA ARG A 538 -14.50 8.93 1.94
C ARG A 538 -13.72 9.58 0.79
N GLY A 539 -12.38 9.59 0.85
CA GLY A 539 -11.53 10.09 -0.22
C GLY A 539 -11.54 11.60 -0.43
N HIS A 540 -11.81 12.38 0.63
CA HIS A 540 -11.88 13.86 0.55
C HIS A 540 -10.53 14.55 0.72
N LEU A 541 -9.44 13.84 1.04
CA LEU A 541 -8.13 14.42 1.29
C LEU A 541 -7.18 14.19 0.11
N PHE A 542 -6.50 15.26 -0.32
CA PHE A 542 -5.57 15.26 -1.45
C PHE A 542 -4.28 15.99 -1.10
N LEU A 543 -3.18 15.59 -1.76
CA LEU A 543 -1.92 16.32 -1.76
C LEU A 543 -1.73 16.97 -3.13
N ALA A 544 -1.46 18.27 -3.14
CA ALA A 544 -1.09 18.96 -4.38
C ALA A 544 0.29 18.50 -4.86
N GLN A 545 0.46 18.41 -6.18
CA GLN A 545 1.69 18.03 -6.83
C GLN A 545 2.23 19.20 -7.69
N PRO A 546 2.81 20.24 -7.05
CA PRO A 546 3.41 21.34 -7.81
C PRO A 546 4.61 20.85 -8.61
N PRO A 547 4.94 21.48 -9.75
CA PRO A 547 6.11 21.12 -10.53
C PRO A 547 7.38 21.53 -9.79
N LEU A 548 8.43 20.68 -9.86
CA LEU A 548 9.74 21.00 -9.32
C LEU A 548 10.61 21.84 -10.25
N TYR A 549 10.36 21.80 -11.56
CA TYR A 549 11.16 22.48 -12.55
C TYR A 549 10.32 23.33 -13.51
N LYS A 550 10.85 24.50 -13.85
CA LYS A 550 10.43 25.29 -15.00
C LYS A 550 11.59 25.33 -15.98
N ILE A 551 11.31 24.94 -17.21
CA ILE A 551 12.26 25.04 -18.31
C ILE A 551 11.81 26.12 -19.30
N LYS A 552 12.79 26.80 -19.85
CA LYS A 552 12.57 27.76 -20.92
C LYS A 552 13.56 27.51 -22.05
N LYS A 553 13.03 27.21 -23.23
CA LYS A 553 13.80 27.06 -24.45
C LYS A 553 13.23 28.05 -25.49
N ASP A 554 14.02 29.00 -25.91
CA ASP A 554 13.60 30.11 -26.80
C ASP A 554 12.41 30.90 -26.20
N LYS A 555 11.23 30.83 -26.85
CA LYS A 555 9.99 31.47 -26.42
C LYS A 555 9.01 30.53 -25.70
N ARG A 556 9.34 29.25 -25.57
CA ARG A 556 8.47 28.24 -24.97
C ARG A 556 8.87 28.02 -23.54
N GLU A 557 7.88 28.04 -22.65
CA GLU A 557 8.02 27.69 -21.23
C GLU A 557 7.25 26.40 -20.96
N GLN A 558 7.82 25.50 -20.18
CA GLN A 558 7.19 24.24 -19.78
C GLN A 558 7.50 23.95 -18.32
N TYR A 559 6.53 23.37 -17.61
CA TYR A 559 6.70 22.92 -16.23
C TYR A 559 6.86 21.40 -16.21
N LEU A 560 7.80 20.93 -15.39
CA LEU A 560 8.11 19.50 -15.24
C LEU A 560 7.95 19.08 -13.78
N LYS A 561 7.30 17.92 -13.57
CA LYS A 561 6.90 17.45 -12.25
C LYS A 561 8.08 17.08 -11.36
N ASN A 562 9.09 16.41 -11.92
CA ASN A 562 10.19 15.81 -11.16
C ASN A 562 11.47 15.73 -12.01
N GLU A 563 12.53 15.21 -11.41
CA GLU A 563 13.83 15.00 -12.05
C GLU A 563 13.73 14.07 -13.27
N ALA A 564 12.95 12.99 -13.19
CA ALA A 564 12.77 12.06 -14.31
C ALA A 564 12.18 12.76 -15.54
N ALA A 565 11.17 13.62 -15.36
CA ALA A 565 10.62 14.43 -16.45
C ALA A 565 11.63 15.41 -17.04
N LEU A 566 12.53 15.97 -16.20
CA LEU A 566 13.61 16.82 -16.66
C LEU A 566 14.62 16.02 -17.48
N GLN A 567 15.01 14.86 -17.04
CA GLN A 567 15.93 13.97 -17.76
C GLN A 567 15.34 13.53 -19.11
N ASP A 568 14.07 13.14 -19.13
CA ASP A 568 13.36 12.80 -20.36
C ASP A 568 13.31 13.98 -21.35
N PHE A 569 13.05 15.20 -20.85
CA PHE A 569 13.06 16.39 -21.69
C PHE A 569 14.44 16.67 -22.28
N LEU A 570 15.49 16.59 -21.45
CA LEU A 570 16.87 16.83 -21.89
C LEU A 570 17.34 15.78 -22.90
N LEU A 571 16.97 14.51 -22.66
CA LEU A 571 17.26 13.39 -23.56
C LEU A 571 16.61 13.62 -24.94
N ASN A 572 15.28 13.84 -24.97
CA ASN A 572 14.56 14.08 -26.23
C ASN A 572 15.08 15.33 -26.98
N SER A 573 15.43 16.39 -26.22
CA SER A 573 16.00 17.61 -26.81
C SER A 573 17.42 17.42 -27.33
N GLY A 574 18.18 16.50 -26.73
CA GLY A 574 19.57 16.21 -27.10
C GLY A 574 19.71 15.27 -28.30
N VAL A 575 18.75 14.35 -28.44
CA VAL A 575 18.71 13.37 -29.56
C VAL A 575 18.28 14.02 -30.90
N ASP A 576 17.62 15.17 -30.83
CA ASP A 576 17.09 15.82 -32.03
C ASP A 576 18.19 16.06 -33.10
N GLY A 577 18.05 15.41 -34.26
CA GLY A 577 19.01 15.46 -35.38
C GLY A 577 20.32 14.71 -35.12
N VAL A 578 20.40 13.87 -34.07
CA VAL A 578 21.61 13.07 -33.76
C VAL A 578 21.42 11.63 -34.22
N LEU A 579 22.50 11.07 -34.74
CA LEU A 579 22.63 9.64 -35.00
C LEU A 579 23.80 9.05 -34.21
N LEU A 580 23.63 7.84 -33.75
CA LEU A 580 24.62 7.04 -33.03
C LEU A 580 25.01 5.82 -33.88
N ARG A 581 26.30 5.67 -34.16
CA ARG A 581 26.87 4.47 -34.80
C ARG A 581 27.64 3.67 -33.77
N THR A 582 27.48 2.35 -33.78
CA THR A 582 28.26 1.43 -32.97
C THR A 582 29.38 0.83 -33.80
N GLY A 583 30.50 0.43 -33.17
CA GLY A 583 31.68 -0.06 -33.88
C GLY A 583 31.49 -1.34 -34.70
N GLN A 584 30.37 -2.03 -34.53
CA GLN A 584 30.02 -3.27 -35.20
C GLN A 584 28.64 -3.26 -35.89
N GLY A 585 27.88 -2.17 -35.75
CA GLY A 585 26.52 -2.07 -36.27
C GLY A 585 26.49 -1.42 -37.68
N ASP A 586 25.78 -2.07 -38.63
CA ASP A 586 25.60 -1.57 -40.00
C ASP A 586 24.60 -0.41 -40.08
N GLU A 587 23.66 -0.29 -39.14
CA GLU A 587 22.63 0.74 -39.17
C GLU A 587 22.76 1.72 -38.00
N PRO A 588 22.75 3.06 -38.27
CA PRO A 588 22.80 4.04 -37.19
C PRO A 588 21.49 4.08 -36.39
N LEU A 589 21.60 4.24 -35.09
CA LEU A 589 20.48 4.52 -34.20
C LEU A 589 20.09 5.99 -34.28
N LEU A 590 18.82 6.28 -34.51
CA LEU A 590 18.29 7.65 -34.62
C LEU A 590 16.85 7.76 -34.11
N GLY A 591 16.41 8.97 -33.80
CA GLY A 591 15.01 9.27 -33.37
C GLY A 591 14.57 8.46 -32.13
N GLU A 592 13.37 7.91 -32.20
CA GLU A 592 12.77 7.16 -31.08
C GLU A 592 13.61 5.95 -30.63
N ARG A 593 14.22 5.24 -31.59
CA ARG A 593 15.06 4.09 -31.27
C ARG A 593 16.32 4.49 -30.46
N LEU A 594 16.92 5.64 -30.78
CA LEU A 594 18.05 6.17 -30.01
C LEU A 594 17.60 6.60 -28.60
N VAL A 595 16.42 7.22 -28.49
CA VAL A 595 15.83 7.60 -27.19
C VAL A 595 15.58 6.34 -26.32
N GLU A 596 15.03 5.27 -26.89
CA GLU A 596 14.78 4.01 -26.17
C GLU A 596 16.10 3.40 -25.65
N VAL A 597 17.10 3.28 -26.49
CA VAL A 597 18.42 2.75 -26.10
C VAL A 597 19.04 3.59 -24.98
N LEU A 598 18.99 4.90 -25.07
CA LEU A 598 19.56 5.77 -24.04
C LEU A 598 18.74 5.75 -22.73
N ARG A 599 17.43 5.52 -22.79
CA ARG A 599 16.61 5.23 -21.61
C ARG A 599 17.01 3.90 -20.97
N ASP A 600 17.32 2.90 -21.76
CA ASP A 600 17.79 1.62 -21.25
C ASP A 600 19.19 1.76 -20.60
N VAL A 601 20.06 2.60 -21.11
CA VAL A 601 21.32 2.98 -20.43
C VAL A 601 21.05 3.66 -19.09
N MET A 602 20.08 4.59 -19.03
CA MET A 602 19.68 5.22 -17.78
C MET A 602 19.13 4.20 -16.77
N ARG A 603 18.25 3.30 -17.20
CA ARG A 603 17.72 2.20 -16.35
C ARG A 603 18.82 1.27 -15.86
N TYR A 604 19.76 0.92 -16.73
CA TYR A 604 20.91 0.09 -16.37
C TYR A 604 21.68 0.70 -15.21
N ARG A 605 22.00 2.00 -15.30
CA ARG A 605 22.69 2.73 -14.22
C ARG A 605 21.86 2.79 -12.95
N GLU A 606 20.57 3.08 -13.05
CA GLU A 606 19.67 3.11 -11.91
C GLU A 606 19.63 1.75 -11.20
N TRP A 607 19.44 0.67 -11.96
CA TRP A 607 19.40 -0.68 -11.39
C TRP A 607 20.74 -1.13 -10.82
N LEU A 608 21.83 -0.76 -11.46
CA LEU A 608 23.18 -1.04 -10.96
C LEU A 608 23.43 -0.30 -9.63
N SER A 609 22.99 0.95 -9.50
CA SER A 609 23.15 1.71 -8.25
C SER A 609 22.42 1.08 -7.06
N HIS A 610 21.39 0.27 -7.26
CA HIS A 610 20.73 -0.46 -6.18
C HIS A 610 21.63 -1.47 -5.46
N PHE A 611 22.75 -1.84 -6.06
CA PHE A 611 23.77 -2.72 -5.45
C PHE A 611 24.90 -1.94 -4.74
N GLU A 612 24.93 -0.61 -4.82
CA GLU A 612 26.00 0.22 -4.29
C GLU A 612 26.30 -0.01 -2.80
N TYR A 613 25.30 -0.47 -2.04
CA TYR A 613 25.44 -0.74 -0.60
C TYR A 613 25.98 -2.13 -0.29
N THR A 614 25.74 -3.10 -1.15
CA THR A 614 26.09 -4.51 -0.95
C THR A 614 27.34 -4.93 -1.74
N ALA A 615 27.64 -4.20 -2.81
CA ALA A 615 28.72 -4.52 -3.74
C ALA A 615 29.39 -3.26 -4.29
N ASP A 616 30.60 -3.37 -4.79
CA ASP A 616 31.19 -2.35 -5.67
C ASP A 616 30.52 -2.46 -7.05
N THR A 617 29.76 -1.45 -7.43
CA THR A 617 29.02 -1.44 -8.71
C THR A 617 29.93 -1.53 -9.92
N ARG A 618 31.20 -1.09 -9.82
CA ARG A 618 32.19 -1.21 -10.91
C ARG A 618 32.58 -2.67 -11.14
N VAL A 619 32.67 -3.46 -10.05
CA VAL A 619 32.90 -4.90 -10.14
C VAL A 619 31.73 -5.62 -10.80
N LEU A 620 30.50 -5.24 -10.47
CA LEU A 620 29.29 -5.79 -11.09
C LEU A 620 29.17 -5.37 -12.56
N ASP A 621 29.49 -4.13 -12.88
CA ASP A 621 29.53 -3.62 -14.25
C ASP A 621 30.56 -4.38 -15.08
N ALA A 622 31.79 -4.56 -14.55
CA ALA A 622 32.83 -5.34 -15.19
C ALA A 622 32.42 -6.79 -15.41
N LEU A 623 31.76 -7.41 -14.43
CA LEU A 623 31.24 -8.78 -14.56
C LEU A 623 30.24 -8.89 -15.72
N LEU A 624 29.29 -7.96 -15.81
CA LEU A 624 28.26 -7.94 -16.85
C LEU A 624 28.78 -7.58 -18.23
N ALA A 625 29.75 -6.65 -18.28
CA ALA A 625 30.34 -6.18 -19.54
C ALA A 625 31.32 -7.19 -20.13
N ALA A 626 32.22 -7.77 -19.31
CA ALA A 626 33.35 -8.57 -19.77
C ALA A 626 33.08 -10.08 -19.75
N THR A 627 32.00 -10.55 -19.08
CA THR A 627 31.75 -11.99 -18.93
C THR A 627 30.29 -12.35 -19.23
N GLU A 628 30.03 -13.65 -19.34
CA GLU A 628 28.68 -14.22 -19.38
C GLU A 628 28.38 -15.11 -18.16
N LEU A 629 29.21 -15.02 -17.13
CA LEU A 629 29.13 -15.86 -15.93
C LEU A 629 27.72 -15.80 -15.33
N ASP A 630 27.13 -17.00 -15.08
CA ASP A 630 25.82 -17.17 -14.44
C ASP A 630 25.98 -17.97 -13.13
N GLY A 631 24.90 -18.07 -12.37
CA GLY A 631 24.87 -18.84 -11.13
C GLY A 631 25.24 -20.32 -11.31
N ASP A 632 24.86 -20.93 -12.45
CA ASP A 632 25.18 -22.32 -12.77
C ASP A 632 26.68 -22.51 -13.09
N ASP A 633 27.33 -21.52 -13.70
CA ASP A 633 28.75 -21.54 -14.03
C ASP A 633 29.65 -21.50 -12.80
N LEU A 634 29.11 -21.08 -11.64
CA LEU A 634 29.84 -21.09 -10.37
C LEU A 634 30.24 -22.49 -9.90
N ALA A 635 29.72 -23.55 -10.47
CA ALA A 635 30.18 -24.92 -10.21
C ALA A 635 31.52 -25.25 -10.88
N ASP A 636 31.89 -24.52 -11.95
CA ASP A 636 33.14 -24.71 -12.69
C ASP A 636 34.23 -23.73 -12.29
N ARG A 637 35.25 -24.20 -11.63
CA ARG A 637 36.40 -23.38 -11.22
C ARG A 637 37.11 -22.68 -12.39
N ALA A 638 37.21 -23.34 -13.53
CA ALA A 638 37.90 -22.76 -14.70
C ALA A 638 37.08 -21.62 -15.32
N ALA A 639 35.76 -21.75 -15.34
CA ALA A 639 34.86 -20.65 -15.76
C ALA A 639 34.98 -19.45 -14.83
N VAL A 640 34.99 -19.67 -13.51
CA VAL A 640 35.16 -18.61 -12.50
C VAL A 640 36.50 -17.92 -12.65
N ASP A 641 37.62 -18.66 -12.75
CA ASP A 641 38.97 -18.06 -12.87
C ASP A 641 39.12 -17.24 -14.16
N SER A 642 38.55 -17.75 -15.28
CA SER A 642 38.50 -17.01 -16.55
C SER A 642 37.69 -15.73 -16.47
N ALA A 643 36.52 -15.79 -15.81
CA ALA A 643 35.67 -14.62 -15.63
C ALA A 643 36.35 -13.54 -14.74
N MET A 644 37.03 -13.95 -13.66
CA MET A 644 37.73 -13.01 -12.81
C MET A 644 38.90 -12.33 -13.51
N ALA A 645 39.64 -13.04 -14.35
CA ALA A 645 40.68 -12.44 -15.19
C ALA A 645 40.12 -11.41 -16.18
N ALA A 646 38.96 -11.67 -16.75
CA ALA A 646 38.27 -10.71 -17.63
C ALA A 646 37.77 -9.48 -16.85
N VAL A 647 37.21 -9.67 -15.65
CA VAL A 647 36.82 -8.58 -14.76
C VAL A 647 38.01 -7.70 -14.39
N GLU A 648 39.13 -8.29 -14.02
CA GLU A 648 40.34 -7.55 -13.67
C GLU A 648 40.84 -6.70 -14.84
N ALA A 649 40.91 -7.29 -16.04
CA ALA A 649 41.30 -6.60 -17.25
C ALA A 649 40.36 -5.42 -17.58
N TYR A 650 39.05 -5.62 -17.46
CA TYR A 650 38.08 -4.57 -17.68
C TYR A 650 38.20 -3.44 -16.67
N LEU A 651 38.34 -3.76 -15.38
CA LEU A 651 38.53 -2.77 -14.33
C LEU A 651 39.81 -1.94 -14.52
N LEU A 652 40.89 -2.58 -14.97
CA LEU A 652 42.16 -1.87 -15.22
C LEU A 652 42.02 -0.81 -16.33
N ASP A 653 41.21 -1.10 -17.35
CA ASP A 653 40.98 -0.20 -18.48
C ASP A 653 39.95 0.89 -18.20
N HIS A 654 38.84 0.53 -17.47
CA HIS A 654 37.66 1.40 -17.33
C HIS A 654 37.53 2.04 -15.93
N ALA A 655 38.11 1.44 -14.90
CA ALA A 655 38.00 1.90 -13.50
C ALA A 655 39.33 1.68 -12.72
N PRO A 656 40.47 2.26 -13.16
CA PRO A 656 41.75 2.04 -12.53
C PRO A 656 41.82 2.48 -11.07
N GLU A 657 40.91 3.36 -10.63
CA GLU A 657 40.80 3.80 -9.24
C GLU A 657 40.19 2.70 -8.32
N ALA A 658 39.72 1.58 -8.87
CA ALA A 658 39.27 0.43 -8.08
C ALA A 658 40.45 -0.39 -7.51
N PHE A 659 41.67 -0.16 -8.02
CA PHE A 659 42.86 -0.93 -7.61
C PHE A 659 43.51 -0.42 -6.30
N PRO A 660 44.11 -1.33 -5.50
CA PRO A 660 44.31 -2.76 -5.80
C PRO A 660 43.03 -3.59 -5.72
N VAL A 661 42.89 -4.54 -6.64
CA VAL A 661 41.79 -5.53 -6.69
C VAL A 661 42.37 -6.89 -6.38
N SER A 662 41.69 -7.67 -5.52
CA SER A 662 42.04 -9.05 -5.22
C SER A 662 40.83 -9.96 -5.27
N PHE A 663 41.03 -11.23 -5.60
CA PHE A 663 40.01 -12.24 -5.72
C PHE A 663 40.31 -13.44 -4.83
N GLU A 664 39.37 -13.79 -3.96
CA GLU A 664 39.45 -15.01 -3.16
C GLU A 664 38.25 -15.91 -3.49
N VAL A 665 38.52 -17.15 -3.90
CA VAL A 665 37.51 -18.11 -4.30
C VAL A 665 37.34 -19.14 -3.20
N GLU A 666 36.15 -19.17 -2.63
CA GLU A 666 35.72 -20.08 -1.59
C GLU A 666 34.66 -21.08 -2.06
N LYS A 667 34.50 -22.19 -1.34
CA LYS A 667 33.40 -23.12 -1.57
C LYS A 667 32.13 -22.65 -0.84
N ASP A 668 31.04 -22.46 -1.57
CA ASP A 668 29.70 -22.29 -1.03
C ASP A 668 29.08 -23.66 -0.76
N THR A 669 29.01 -24.03 0.52
CA THR A 669 28.50 -25.34 0.95
C THR A 669 26.98 -25.42 0.97
N GLU A 670 26.26 -24.29 0.93
CA GLU A 670 24.79 -24.26 0.90
C GLU A 670 24.26 -24.55 -0.50
N ASN A 671 24.91 -24.01 -1.52
CA ASN A 671 24.50 -24.14 -2.91
C ASN A 671 25.34 -25.16 -3.70
N ASP A 672 26.36 -25.79 -3.08
CA ASP A 672 27.36 -26.68 -3.69
C ASP A 672 28.06 -26.07 -4.93
N THR A 673 28.34 -24.76 -4.84
CA THR A 673 28.99 -23.95 -5.88
C THR A 673 30.26 -23.28 -5.32
N LEU A 674 30.86 -22.41 -6.11
CA LEU A 674 31.91 -21.50 -5.67
C LEU A 674 31.33 -20.10 -5.44
N ARG A 675 31.92 -19.33 -4.55
CA ARG A 675 31.70 -17.89 -4.40
C ARG A 675 33.03 -17.18 -4.47
N VAL A 676 33.02 -15.98 -5.05
CA VAL A 676 34.22 -15.14 -5.17
C VAL A 676 34.06 -13.93 -4.29
N GLN A 677 35.03 -13.73 -3.40
CA GLN A 677 35.19 -12.49 -2.65
C GLN A 677 36.10 -11.57 -3.45
N VAL A 678 35.57 -10.43 -3.88
CA VAL A 678 36.33 -9.41 -4.62
C VAL A 678 36.54 -8.23 -3.68
N GLU A 679 37.79 -7.95 -3.35
CA GLU A 679 38.17 -6.76 -2.61
C GLU A 679 38.64 -5.69 -3.60
N SER A 680 38.05 -4.50 -3.55
CA SER A 680 38.37 -3.35 -4.41
C SER A 680 38.41 -2.07 -3.58
N MET A 681 38.96 -0.99 -4.14
CA MET A 681 39.05 0.30 -3.43
C MET A 681 37.92 1.25 -3.86
N VAL A 682 37.09 1.69 -2.91
CA VAL A 682 36.05 2.70 -3.11
C VAL A 682 36.41 3.94 -2.30
N SER A 683 36.69 5.06 -2.97
CA SER A 683 37.14 6.31 -2.33
C SER A 683 38.27 6.13 -1.31
N GLY A 684 39.21 5.23 -1.62
CA GLY A 684 40.36 4.95 -0.76
C GLY A 684 40.10 4.00 0.41
N VAL A 685 38.90 3.38 0.47
CA VAL A 685 38.52 2.39 1.49
C VAL A 685 38.34 1.02 0.85
N PRO A 686 38.87 -0.08 1.40
CA PRO A 686 38.62 -1.42 0.91
C PRO A 686 37.15 -1.76 0.96
N ARG A 687 36.64 -2.30 -0.14
CA ARG A 687 35.26 -2.75 -0.29
C ARG A 687 35.23 -4.21 -0.70
N LEU A 688 34.47 -5.03 0.06
CA LEU A 688 34.28 -6.43 -0.26
C LEU A 688 32.98 -6.62 -1.04
N THR A 689 33.08 -7.29 -2.19
CA THR A 689 31.96 -7.67 -3.04
C THR A 689 31.90 -9.18 -3.14
N THR A 690 30.81 -9.80 -2.74
CA THR A 690 30.60 -11.24 -2.81
C THR A 690 29.84 -11.62 -4.08
N LEU A 691 30.48 -12.29 -5.02
CA LEU A 691 29.88 -12.86 -6.22
C LEU A 691 29.58 -14.33 -5.93
N GLY A 692 28.33 -14.63 -5.58
CA GLY A 692 27.89 -15.99 -5.25
C GLY A 692 26.55 -16.31 -5.89
N TYR A 693 26.10 -17.56 -5.73
CA TYR A 693 24.89 -18.10 -6.30
C TYR A 693 23.66 -17.22 -6.00
N GLU A 694 23.50 -16.78 -4.76
CA GLU A 694 22.36 -15.94 -4.35
C GLU A 694 22.31 -14.58 -5.09
N LEU A 695 23.48 -13.93 -5.26
CA LEU A 695 23.54 -12.66 -6.00
C LEU A 695 23.24 -12.88 -7.48
N LEU A 696 23.95 -13.81 -8.12
CA LEU A 696 23.83 -14.02 -9.56
C LEU A 696 22.46 -14.55 -9.97
N ARG A 697 21.79 -15.34 -9.10
CA ARG A 697 20.43 -15.85 -9.34
C ARG A 697 19.35 -14.93 -8.83
N SER A 698 19.71 -13.84 -8.12
CA SER A 698 18.69 -12.90 -7.64
C SER A 698 17.91 -12.29 -8.82
N PRO A 699 16.58 -12.14 -8.70
CA PRO A 699 15.76 -11.53 -9.76
C PRO A 699 16.21 -10.13 -10.17
N ARG A 700 16.77 -9.37 -9.21
CA ARG A 700 17.33 -8.03 -9.47
C ARG A 700 18.55 -8.09 -10.37
N PHE A 701 19.49 -9.01 -10.06
CA PHE A 701 20.69 -9.16 -10.87
C PHE A 701 20.39 -9.74 -12.25
N GLN A 702 19.47 -10.69 -12.34
CA GLN A 702 19.04 -11.28 -13.62
C GLN A 702 18.36 -10.24 -14.54
N ARG A 703 17.58 -9.32 -14.01
CA ARG A 703 17.02 -8.19 -14.80
C ARG A 703 18.15 -7.28 -15.31
N LEU A 704 19.07 -6.91 -14.43
CA LEU A 704 20.22 -6.08 -14.78
C LEU A 704 21.07 -6.76 -15.87
N ARG A 705 21.32 -8.08 -15.72
CA ARG A 705 22.04 -8.89 -16.71
C ARG A 705 21.32 -8.93 -18.06
N ARG A 706 20.02 -9.13 -18.09
CA ARG A 706 19.24 -9.11 -19.35
C ARG A 706 19.39 -7.79 -20.05
N LEU A 707 19.22 -6.70 -19.34
CA LEU A 707 19.38 -5.35 -19.89
C LEU A 707 20.82 -5.09 -20.37
N ALA A 708 21.84 -5.56 -19.65
CA ALA A 708 23.22 -5.50 -20.09
C ALA A 708 23.48 -6.26 -21.40
N LEU A 709 22.87 -7.45 -21.55
CA LEU A 709 22.95 -8.25 -22.78
C LEU A 709 22.25 -7.54 -23.95
N ASP A 710 21.08 -6.96 -23.73
CA ASP A 710 20.36 -6.19 -24.75
C ASP A 710 21.18 -4.99 -25.22
N LEU A 711 21.81 -4.25 -24.30
CA LEU A 711 22.71 -3.14 -24.64
C LEU A 711 23.98 -3.62 -25.35
N LYS A 712 24.54 -4.77 -24.97
CA LYS A 712 25.71 -5.38 -25.62
C LYS A 712 25.42 -5.84 -27.06
N ALA A 713 24.19 -6.31 -27.29
CA ALA A 713 23.71 -6.74 -28.62
C ALA A 713 23.61 -5.60 -29.65
N LEU A 714 23.61 -4.34 -29.21
CA LEU A 714 23.64 -3.16 -30.09
C LEU A 714 24.97 -2.96 -30.81
N GLY A 715 26.03 -3.62 -30.36
CA GLY A 715 27.39 -3.52 -30.86
C GLY A 715 28.31 -2.75 -29.89
N GLY A 716 29.62 -3.07 -29.96
CA GLY A 716 30.62 -2.52 -29.09
C GLY A 716 31.12 -1.12 -29.49
N PRO A 717 32.03 -0.55 -28.68
CA PRO A 717 32.72 0.69 -29.02
C PRO A 717 33.59 0.57 -30.29
N PRO A 718 33.95 1.69 -30.91
CA PRO A 718 33.64 3.06 -30.56
C PRO A 718 32.22 3.45 -30.91
N TYR A 719 31.59 4.32 -30.07
CA TYR A 719 30.28 4.88 -30.32
C TYR A 719 30.43 6.26 -30.96
N GLY A 720 30.20 6.33 -32.28
CA GLY A 720 30.26 7.56 -33.04
C GLY A 720 28.95 8.31 -32.98
N LEU A 721 28.98 9.53 -32.47
CA LEU A 721 27.86 10.47 -32.48
C LEU A 721 28.07 11.52 -33.54
N SER A 722 27.08 11.77 -34.38
CA SER A 722 27.14 12.85 -35.38
C SER A 722 25.76 13.50 -35.60
N ASP A 723 25.75 14.75 -36.13
CA ASP A 723 24.55 15.46 -36.55
C ASP A 723 24.69 16.03 -37.96
N ASP A 724 23.61 16.61 -38.48
CA ASP A 724 23.58 17.22 -39.82
C ASP A 724 24.37 18.56 -39.92
N LYS A 725 25.00 19.03 -38.80
CA LYS A 725 25.67 20.33 -38.66
C LYS A 725 27.15 20.24 -38.35
N ASP A 726 27.84 19.24 -38.90
CA ASP A 726 29.28 19.01 -38.74
C ASP A 726 29.73 18.72 -37.28
N TRP A 727 28.80 18.30 -36.35
CA TRP A 727 29.21 17.81 -35.05
C TRP A 727 29.45 16.31 -35.15
N GLU A 728 30.69 15.90 -34.85
CA GLU A 728 31.11 14.50 -34.79
C GLU A 728 32.01 14.27 -33.59
N THR A 729 31.77 13.16 -32.89
CA THR A 729 32.57 12.76 -31.72
C THR A 729 32.47 11.27 -31.52
N GLU A 730 33.47 10.68 -30.89
CA GLU A 730 33.49 9.28 -30.52
C GLU A 730 33.56 9.11 -29.00
N GLN A 731 32.89 8.06 -28.51
CA GLN A 731 32.89 7.68 -27.12
C GLN A 731 33.25 6.20 -26.96
N GLY A 732 33.95 5.88 -25.86
CA GLY A 732 34.29 4.51 -25.51
C GLY A 732 33.12 3.75 -24.83
N THR A 733 32.08 4.44 -24.36
CA THR A 733 30.95 3.85 -23.65
C THR A 733 29.63 4.48 -24.08
N LEU A 734 28.55 3.71 -23.98
CA LEU A 734 27.18 4.24 -24.17
C LEU A 734 26.83 5.30 -23.12
N GLU A 735 27.38 5.18 -21.90
CA GLU A 735 27.23 6.16 -20.84
C GLU A 735 27.88 7.52 -21.23
N GLY A 736 29.08 7.50 -21.81
CA GLY A 736 29.71 8.71 -22.38
C GLY A 736 28.84 9.35 -23.46
N SER A 737 28.25 8.55 -24.32
CA SER A 737 27.30 9.01 -25.34
C SER A 737 26.06 9.65 -24.72
N LEU A 738 25.44 9.02 -23.71
CA LEU A 738 24.31 9.55 -22.96
C LEU A 738 24.66 10.91 -22.34
N LYS A 739 25.80 11.03 -21.66
CA LYS A 739 26.22 12.26 -21.01
C LYS A 739 26.33 13.41 -22.01
N LEU A 740 26.96 13.17 -23.17
CA LEU A 740 27.12 14.19 -24.22
C LEU A 740 25.76 14.59 -24.80
N ILE A 741 24.83 13.66 -25.00
CA ILE A 741 23.48 13.94 -25.51
C ILE A 741 22.71 14.76 -24.48
N MET A 742 22.82 14.44 -23.19
CA MET A 742 22.19 15.22 -22.12
C MET A 742 22.77 16.65 -22.05
N GLU A 743 24.08 16.81 -22.16
CA GLU A 743 24.72 18.12 -22.24
C GLU A 743 24.26 18.92 -23.45
N ARG A 744 24.10 18.26 -24.62
CA ARG A 744 23.56 18.89 -25.84
C ARG A 744 22.12 19.33 -25.61
N GLY A 745 21.28 18.50 -25.01
CA GLY A 745 19.88 18.82 -24.66
C GLY A 745 19.77 20.02 -23.74
N ARG A 746 20.77 20.23 -22.89
CA ARG A 746 20.83 21.38 -21.97
C ARG A 746 21.25 22.70 -22.63
N LYS A 747 21.87 22.66 -23.81
CA LYS A 747 22.30 23.90 -24.53
C LYS A 747 21.09 24.75 -24.93
N GLY A 748 21.12 26.01 -24.51
CA GLY A 748 20.03 26.97 -24.81
C GLY A 748 18.76 26.78 -23.97
N VAL A 749 18.80 25.91 -22.96
CA VAL A 749 17.71 25.71 -22.03
C VAL A 749 18.02 26.39 -20.68
N SER A 750 17.14 27.29 -20.26
CA SER A 750 17.16 27.84 -18.90
C SER A 750 16.31 26.94 -18.00
N ILE A 751 16.92 26.41 -16.93
CA ILE A 751 16.27 25.53 -15.97
C ILE A 751 16.18 26.27 -14.64
N GLN A 752 14.96 26.44 -14.13
CA GLN A 752 14.70 26.96 -12.80
C GLN A 752 14.10 25.84 -11.94
N ARG A 753 14.72 25.55 -10.82
CA ARG A 753 14.17 24.64 -9.80
C ARG A 753 13.39 25.45 -8.77
N TYR A 754 12.16 25.05 -8.51
CA TYR A 754 11.35 25.62 -7.43
C TYR A 754 11.61 24.85 -6.13
N LYS A 755 11.92 25.58 -5.06
CA LYS A 755 12.06 25.03 -3.71
C LYS A 755 10.79 25.22 -2.88
N GLY A 756 10.03 26.27 -3.18
CA GLY A 756 8.80 26.58 -2.46
C GLY A 756 7.73 27.23 -3.33
N LEU A 757 6.49 27.09 -2.92
CA LEU A 757 5.30 27.66 -3.55
C LEU A 757 5.33 29.20 -3.58
N GLY A 758 6.01 29.79 -2.59
CA GLY A 758 6.21 31.24 -2.51
C GLY A 758 7.07 31.84 -3.62
N GLU A 759 7.81 31.00 -4.37
CA GLU A 759 8.57 31.40 -5.53
C GLU A 759 7.71 31.53 -6.79
N MET A 760 6.49 30.99 -6.78
CA MET A 760 5.55 31.04 -7.88
C MET A 760 4.66 32.29 -7.76
N ASN A 761 4.50 32.98 -8.89
CA ASN A 761 3.49 34.02 -8.96
C ASN A 761 2.06 33.41 -9.07
N PRO A 762 0.98 34.22 -8.88
CA PRO A 762 -0.38 33.70 -8.89
C PRO A 762 -0.77 32.92 -10.16
N ASP A 763 -0.37 33.39 -11.33
CA ASP A 763 -0.70 32.76 -12.63
C ASP A 763 0.02 31.41 -12.77
N GLN A 764 1.30 31.36 -12.37
CA GLN A 764 2.07 30.10 -12.38
C GLN A 764 1.46 29.06 -11.44
N LEU A 765 1.07 29.48 -10.23
CA LEU A 765 0.47 28.58 -9.25
C LEU A 765 -0.91 28.09 -9.72
N TRP A 766 -1.67 28.95 -10.39
CA TRP A 766 -2.93 28.56 -11.03
C TRP A 766 -2.68 27.51 -12.11
N ASP A 767 -1.88 27.83 -13.12
CA ASP A 767 -1.68 26.98 -14.29
C ASP A 767 -1.11 25.60 -13.98
N THR A 768 -0.32 25.49 -12.91
CA THR A 768 0.42 24.26 -12.59
C THR A 768 -0.19 23.42 -11.47
N THR A 769 -0.89 24.06 -10.51
CA THR A 769 -1.22 23.41 -9.23
C THR A 769 -2.69 23.53 -8.84
N MET A 770 -3.37 24.59 -9.24
CA MET A 770 -4.72 24.88 -8.76
C MET A 770 -5.79 24.71 -9.85
N ASN A 771 -5.48 24.86 -11.12
CA ASN A 771 -6.42 24.70 -12.22
C ASN A 771 -6.89 23.24 -12.35
N PRO A 772 -8.17 22.95 -12.23
CA PRO A 772 -8.71 21.58 -12.33
C PRO A 772 -8.36 20.84 -13.63
N GLU A 773 -8.14 21.59 -14.74
CA GLU A 773 -7.86 21.00 -16.06
C GLU A 773 -6.40 20.55 -16.23
N THR A 774 -5.46 21.15 -15.48
CA THR A 774 -4.01 20.94 -15.70
C THR A 774 -3.27 20.39 -14.48
N ARG A 775 -3.85 20.55 -13.28
CA ARG A 775 -3.23 20.12 -12.03
C ARG A 775 -3.17 18.59 -11.88
N THR A 776 -2.24 18.14 -11.07
CA THR A 776 -2.21 16.76 -10.57
C THR A 776 -2.40 16.77 -9.06
N LEU A 777 -3.34 15.96 -8.56
CA LEU A 777 -3.58 15.74 -7.14
C LEU A 777 -3.34 14.27 -6.80
N LEU A 778 -2.71 14.01 -5.68
CA LEU A 778 -2.58 12.67 -5.10
C LEU A 778 -3.67 12.48 -4.04
N GLN A 779 -4.61 11.58 -4.26
CA GLN A 779 -5.62 11.23 -3.25
C GLN A 779 -5.00 10.42 -2.13
N VAL A 780 -5.26 10.80 -0.87
CA VAL A 780 -4.77 10.07 0.30
C VAL A 780 -5.79 9.00 0.67
N ARG A 781 -5.35 7.75 0.71
CA ARG A 781 -6.17 6.59 1.07
C ARG A 781 -5.53 5.81 2.22
N ILE A 782 -6.34 5.13 3.02
CA ILE A 782 -5.90 4.19 4.04
C ILE A 782 -6.11 2.79 3.48
N GLU A 783 -5.06 2.18 2.99
CA GLU A 783 -5.10 0.80 2.50
C GLU A 783 -5.09 -0.19 3.67
N ASP A 784 -4.23 0.05 4.65
CA ASP A 784 -4.15 -0.71 5.89
C ASP A 784 -4.11 0.19 7.12
N ALA A 785 -5.08 0.01 8.00
CA ALA A 785 -5.19 0.81 9.22
C ALA A 785 -4.16 0.41 10.29
N VAL A 786 -3.66 -0.85 10.30
CA VAL A 786 -2.64 -1.29 11.26
C VAL A 786 -1.30 -0.69 10.88
N ALA A 787 -0.91 -0.80 9.60
CA ALA A 787 0.32 -0.18 9.11
C ALA A 787 0.30 1.33 9.22
N ALA A 788 -0.83 1.97 8.90
CA ALA A 788 -1.01 3.41 9.08
C ALA A 788 -0.85 3.81 10.56
N ASP A 789 -1.46 3.06 11.50
CA ASP A 789 -1.29 3.31 12.94
C ASP A 789 0.16 3.16 13.38
N GLN A 790 0.83 2.11 12.94
CA GLN A 790 2.23 1.85 13.26
C GLN A 790 3.17 2.94 12.73
N ILE A 791 3.00 3.37 11.48
CA ILE A 791 3.86 4.41 10.89
C ILE A 791 3.64 5.78 11.53
N PHE A 792 2.39 6.18 11.81
CA PHE A 792 2.12 7.43 12.52
C PHE A 792 2.65 7.38 13.95
N THR A 793 2.47 6.27 14.67
CA THR A 793 3.04 6.09 16.02
C THR A 793 4.57 6.11 15.98
N LEU A 794 5.20 5.47 15.02
CA LEU A 794 6.64 5.42 14.83
C LEU A 794 7.22 6.81 14.55
N LEU A 795 6.67 7.51 13.56
CA LEU A 795 7.20 8.80 13.09
C LEU A 795 6.85 9.94 14.06
N MET A 796 5.63 9.95 14.60
CA MET A 796 5.05 11.08 15.31
C MET A 796 4.85 10.83 16.82
N GLY A 797 5.02 9.57 17.30
CA GLY A 797 4.86 9.17 18.70
C GLY A 797 5.98 9.65 19.62
N ASP A 798 5.83 9.38 20.94
CA ASP A 798 6.77 9.83 21.96
C ASP A 798 8.08 9.04 21.99
N GLU A 799 8.04 7.74 21.60
CA GLU A 799 9.19 6.86 21.62
C GLU A 799 10.22 7.26 20.56
N VAL A 800 11.47 7.52 21.03
CA VAL A 800 12.58 7.97 20.15
C VAL A 800 13.33 6.80 19.55
N ALA A 801 13.53 5.72 20.31
CA ALA A 801 14.36 4.59 19.90
C ALA A 801 13.86 3.90 18.63
N PRO A 802 12.55 3.56 18.47
CA PRO A 802 12.03 2.97 17.25
C PRO A 802 12.20 3.90 16.03
N ARG A 803 11.96 5.20 16.19
CA ARG A 803 12.16 6.19 15.13
C ARG A 803 13.60 6.31 14.70
N ARG A 804 14.55 6.26 15.64
CA ARG A 804 15.98 6.26 15.35
C ARG A 804 16.38 5.02 14.54
N SER A 805 15.91 3.84 14.95
CA SER A 805 16.18 2.60 14.20
C SER A 805 15.63 2.68 12.78
N PHE A 806 14.38 3.15 12.61
CA PHE A 806 13.78 3.35 11.30
C PHE A 806 14.58 4.29 10.40
N ILE A 807 15.07 5.42 10.94
CA ILE A 807 15.91 6.36 10.19
C ILE A 807 17.23 5.69 9.78
N MET A 808 17.86 4.90 10.66
CA MET A 808 19.12 4.21 10.36
C MET A 808 18.92 3.11 9.30
N GLU A 809 17.85 2.33 9.39
CA GLU A 809 17.51 1.25 8.45
C GLU A 809 17.17 1.78 7.05
N ASN A 810 16.54 2.96 6.99
CA ASN A 810 16.11 3.59 5.74
C ASN A 810 17.02 4.74 5.27
N ALA A 811 18.15 4.98 5.94
CA ALA A 811 19.04 6.09 5.61
C ALA A 811 19.53 6.05 4.16
N LEU A 812 19.66 4.86 3.60
CA LEU A 812 20.15 4.60 2.25
C LEU A 812 19.05 4.71 1.16
N ALA A 813 17.78 4.67 1.57
CA ALA A 813 16.64 4.85 0.65
C ALA A 813 16.31 6.33 0.41
N VAL A 814 16.93 7.23 1.16
CA VAL A 814 16.68 8.67 1.03
C VAL A 814 17.33 9.21 -0.24
N SER A 815 16.51 9.57 -1.22
CA SER A 815 16.92 10.36 -2.37
C SER A 815 16.60 11.83 -2.11
N ASN A 816 17.48 12.77 -2.45
CA ASN A 816 17.30 14.22 -2.33
C ASN A 816 17.30 14.75 -0.87
N LEU A 817 18.32 14.43 -0.09
CA LEU A 817 18.61 15.21 1.11
C LEU A 817 18.93 16.66 0.69
N ASP A 818 18.09 17.60 1.12
CA ASP A 818 18.38 19.03 1.00
C ASP A 818 19.38 19.40 2.12
N ILE A 819 20.67 19.13 1.88
CA ILE A 819 21.77 19.44 2.79
C ILE A 819 22.40 20.77 2.37
#